data_ff50195520965dab367bd60e7fe2c788
#
_entry.id   ff50195520965dab367bd60e7fe2c788
#
_cell.length_a   1.000
_cell.length_b   1.000
_cell.length_c   1.000
_cell.angle_alpha   90.00
_cell.angle_beta   90.00
_cell.angle_gamma   90.00
#
_symmetry.space_group_name_H-M   'P 1'
#
loop_
_entity.id
_entity.type
_entity.pdbx_description
1 polymer ?
#
loop_
_entity_poly.entity_id
_entity_poly.type
_entity_poly.pdbx_seq_one_letter_code
_entity_poly.pdbx_strand_id
1 'polypeptide(L)'
;MNMEPNSLINASSPYLLQHAHNPVQWFEWGEEALSKAKRENKLILVSIGYSACHWCHVMERESFELEEVAEVMNKHFICIKVDREERPDIDQVYMLAIQLMTGSGGWPLNCICLPDQRPIYGGTYFKKDDWINILLNVADLWANEPDKAVDYADRLTDGIRSAEKVIPNVKSDDYTVNDLHEIITPWIRTFDTVQGGYNRSPKFPLPNNWLFLLRYSHYKHNMAIQGSVLLTLEKMALGGIHDQLGGGFARYSVDGNWHVPHFEKMLYDNAQLIALYAEAFQLTGNVLFKEVAEDSIAWVRREMTSPEGLFYSALDADSEGIEGKFYVWDLTEFRKISGPDTDLIAPFFEVTESGNWEEEETNILKRKYSVEEYAAQQQVSAEYLSAKLKSAKEKLMAVRDQRVRPALDDKCLTAWNAMMIKALAESSRVFDAEDDYLAAKKAADFILSDLKAEDGGLHRNYKNGKASITGFLDDYAFFIAALLALYEADFDELWLQEARKLADYVLSNFRDLDSPMFFYTPANGETLIARKHEIMDNVIPASNSVMAQNLKSLGLLFDENRYTEKADLMLAAVHPQIKTYGSAYSNWAIQLLNEVTGIYEVAITGDDVNKVAKALNMSYIPNKVLLAGTNSTLPLLKDKQTIETKIYICRNKSCQLPVFTAEEAVLMMLSN
;
A
#
# COMPACT_ATOMS: atom_id res chain seq x y z
N MET A 1 -2.98 36.43 19.46
CA MET A 1 -1.83 37.10 18.81
C MET A 1 -1.55 36.32 17.55
N ASN A 2 -1.40 36.96 16.38
CA ASN A 2 -0.90 36.22 15.21
C ASN A 2 0.56 35.86 15.51
N MET A 3 0.81 34.62 15.87
CA MET A 3 2.19 34.13 15.95
C MET A 3 2.80 34.15 14.55
N GLU A 4 4.05 34.62 14.43
CA GLU A 4 4.76 34.47 13.16
C GLU A 4 4.94 32.98 12.87
N PRO A 5 4.68 32.53 11.65
CA PRO A 5 4.83 31.11 11.31
C PRO A 5 6.29 30.67 11.43
N ASN A 6 6.50 29.41 11.79
CA ASN A 6 7.82 28.78 11.77
C ASN A 6 8.25 28.39 10.35
N SER A 7 9.41 27.75 10.18
CA SER A 7 9.97 27.43 8.85
C SER A 7 9.11 26.52 8.00
N LEU A 8 8.16 25.77 8.60
CA LEU A 8 7.29 24.83 7.87
C LEU A 8 6.25 25.50 6.96
N ILE A 9 6.07 26.85 7.06
CA ILE A 9 5.10 27.58 6.22
C ILE A 9 5.39 27.45 4.71
N ASN A 10 6.61 27.11 4.34
CA ASN A 10 7.05 26.93 2.97
C ASN A 10 7.07 25.44 2.53
N ALA A 11 6.68 24.52 3.41
CA ALA A 11 6.67 23.09 3.12
C ALA A 11 5.63 22.72 2.05
N SER A 12 5.88 21.64 1.33
CA SER A 12 4.90 21.06 0.39
C SER A 12 3.91 20.14 1.09
N SER A 13 4.36 19.43 2.11
CA SER A 13 3.54 18.45 2.85
C SER A 13 2.39 19.11 3.60
N PRO A 14 1.13 18.64 3.41
CA PRO A 14 0.00 19.07 4.24
C PRO A 14 0.24 18.84 5.73
N TYR A 15 0.88 17.72 6.09
CA TYR A 15 1.23 17.41 7.47
C TYR A 15 2.19 18.44 8.08
N LEU A 16 3.22 18.85 7.36
CA LEU A 16 4.16 19.86 7.84
C LEU A 16 3.47 21.23 7.96
N LEU A 17 2.64 21.60 6.99
CA LEU A 17 1.90 22.85 7.00
C LEU A 17 0.93 22.96 8.18
N GLN A 18 0.34 21.87 8.67
CA GLN A 18 -0.49 21.86 9.88
C GLN A 18 0.28 22.42 11.09
N HIS A 19 1.56 22.11 11.19
CA HIS A 19 2.43 22.54 12.29
C HIS A 19 3.10 23.91 12.08
N ALA A 20 2.84 24.60 10.98
CA ALA A 20 3.49 25.87 10.64
C ALA A 20 3.19 27.03 11.64
N HIS A 21 2.09 26.94 12.36
CA HIS A 21 1.66 27.94 13.34
C HIS A 21 1.82 27.50 14.80
N ASN A 22 2.45 26.34 15.05
CA ASN A 22 2.79 25.95 16.42
C ASN A 22 3.82 26.92 17.01
N PRO A 23 3.83 27.16 18.35
CA PRO A 23 4.85 27.95 19.03
C PRO A 23 6.23 27.28 19.01
N VAL A 24 6.30 25.99 18.73
CA VAL A 24 7.56 25.27 18.51
C VAL A 24 8.20 25.73 17.20
N GLN A 25 9.51 26.05 17.26
CA GLN A 25 10.32 26.45 16.11
C GLN A 25 10.70 25.21 15.29
N TRP A 26 9.73 24.67 14.54
CA TRP A 26 9.92 23.52 13.68
C TRP A 26 10.72 23.86 12.42
N PHE A 27 11.60 22.95 12.03
CA PHE A 27 12.29 22.91 10.74
C PHE A 27 11.85 21.67 9.96
N GLU A 28 11.97 21.74 8.63
CA GLU A 28 12.01 20.52 7.81
C GLU A 28 13.34 19.78 8.04
N TRP A 29 13.35 18.48 7.76
CA TRP A 29 14.61 17.74 7.73
C TRP A 29 15.47 18.24 6.54
N GLY A 30 16.67 18.69 6.83
CA GLY A 30 17.58 19.18 5.81
C GLY A 30 18.81 19.87 6.39
N GLU A 31 19.69 20.33 5.52
CA GLU A 31 20.98 20.90 5.87
C GLU A 31 20.88 22.10 6.83
N GLU A 32 19.85 22.93 6.70
CA GLU A 32 19.64 24.08 7.57
C GLU A 32 19.55 23.68 9.05
N ALA A 33 18.64 22.75 9.36
CA ALA A 33 18.42 22.27 10.72
C ALA A 33 19.62 21.48 11.25
N LEU A 34 20.16 20.57 10.43
CA LEU A 34 21.27 19.70 10.81
C LEU A 34 22.57 20.48 11.04
N SER A 35 22.89 21.45 10.19
CA SER A 35 24.04 22.34 10.39
C SER A 35 23.86 23.27 11.61
N LYS A 36 22.62 23.73 11.87
CA LYS A 36 22.29 24.52 13.05
C LYS A 36 22.53 23.71 14.33
N ALA A 37 22.08 22.48 14.39
CA ALA A 37 22.27 21.57 15.52
C ALA A 37 23.78 21.37 15.84
N LYS A 38 24.58 21.09 14.80
CA LYS A 38 26.04 20.94 14.93
C LYS A 38 26.72 22.23 15.41
N ARG A 39 26.37 23.38 14.82
CA ARG A 39 26.95 24.67 15.16
C ARG A 39 26.65 25.11 16.60
N GLU A 40 25.40 24.85 17.04
CA GLU A 40 24.96 25.24 18.39
C GLU A 40 25.20 24.13 19.43
N ASN A 41 25.71 22.97 19.01
CA ASN A 41 25.89 21.77 19.84
C ASN A 41 24.62 21.38 20.61
N LYS A 42 23.46 21.56 19.95
CA LYS A 42 22.15 21.20 20.49
C LYS A 42 21.69 19.82 20.01
N LEU A 43 21.02 19.12 20.89
CA LEU A 43 20.31 17.90 20.53
C LEU A 43 19.27 18.19 19.44
N ILE A 44 19.01 17.18 18.61
CA ILE A 44 17.94 17.21 17.60
C ILE A 44 16.73 16.47 18.16
N LEU A 45 15.56 17.08 18.07
CA LEU A 45 14.29 16.42 18.32
C LEU A 45 13.61 16.17 16.98
N VAL A 46 13.53 14.91 16.55
CA VAL A 46 12.84 14.48 15.33
C VAL A 46 11.45 14.00 15.70
N SER A 47 10.41 14.66 15.20
CA SER A 47 9.01 14.25 15.36
C SER A 47 8.43 13.86 14.00
N ILE A 48 8.02 12.59 13.87
CA ILE A 48 7.59 11.99 12.62
C ILE A 48 6.12 11.59 12.71
N GLY A 49 5.37 11.87 11.65
CA GLY A 49 3.96 11.51 11.53
C GLY A 49 3.49 11.62 10.09
N TYR A 50 2.20 11.74 9.88
CA TYR A 50 1.57 11.90 8.57
C TYR A 50 0.21 12.61 8.71
N SER A 51 -0.34 13.12 7.60
CA SER A 51 -1.48 14.03 7.60
C SER A 51 -2.75 13.42 8.22
N ALA A 52 -3.07 12.17 7.91
CA ALA A 52 -4.26 11.49 8.42
C ALA A 52 -4.06 10.82 9.81
N CYS A 53 -2.98 11.14 10.52
CA CYS A 53 -2.61 10.49 11.78
C CYS A 53 -3.36 11.08 12.98
N HIS A 54 -4.43 10.45 13.43
CA HIS A 54 -5.24 10.90 14.58
C HIS A 54 -4.39 11.19 15.84
N TRP A 55 -3.53 10.25 16.29
CA TRP A 55 -2.70 10.46 17.47
C TRP A 55 -1.64 11.54 17.31
N CYS A 56 -1.25 11.89 16.05
CA CYS A 56 -0.40 13.04 15.78
C CYS A 56 -1.15 14.34 16.06
N HIS A 57 -2.42 14.45 15.66
CA HIS A 57 -3.29 15.57 15.97
C HIS A 57 -3.55 15.71 17.48
N VAL A 58 -3.73 14.57 18.18
CA VAL A 58 -3.88 14.58 19.65
C VAL A 58 -2.63 15.18 20.31
N MET A 59 -1.44 14.70 19.94
CA MET A 59 -0.18 15.21 20.53
C MET A 59 0.09 16.67 20.15
N GLU A 60 -0.34 17.11 18.97
CA GLU A 60 -0.26 18.50 18.56
C GLU A 60 -1.03 19.39 19.52
N ARG A 61 -2.33 19.11 19.72
CA ARG A 61 -3.22 19.88 20.60
C ARG A 61 -2.78 19.84 22.06
N GLU A 62 -2.35 18.67 22.54
CA GLU A 62 -2.01 18.46 23.96
C GLU A 62 -0.58 18.87 24.33
N SER A 63 0.31 19.06 23.33
CA SER A 63 1.72 19.39 23.60
C SER A 63 2.27 20.49 22.69
N PHE A 64 2.24 20.33 21.37
CA PHE A 64 3.00 21.22 20.47
C PHE A 64 2.40 22.61 20.28
N GLU A 65 1.10 22.79 20.58
CA GLU A 65 0.40 24.09 20.59
C GLU A 65 0.59 24.86 21.91
N LEU A 66 1.19 24.23 22.94
CA LEU A 66 1.32 24.83 24.25
C LEU A 66 2.64 25.57 24.40
N GLU A 67 2.58 26.85 24.79
CA GLU A 67 3.76 27.73 25.01
C GLU A 67 4.76 27.11 25.97
N GLU A 68 4.31 26.54 27.10
CA GLU A 68 5.18 25.94 28.12
C GLU A 68 6.01 24.75 27.59
N VAL A 69 5.45 23.95 26.67
CA VAL A 69 6.16 22.86 25.98
C VAL A 69 7.13 23.42 24.95
N ALA A 70 6.66 24.42 24.17
CA ALA A 70 7.47 25.08 23.17
C ALA A 70 8.69 25.79 23.75
N GLU A 71 8.57 26.43 24.92
CA GLU A 71 9.73 27.07 25.62
C GLU A 71 10.83 26.05 25.91
N VAL A 72 10.47 24.86 26.43
CA VAL A 72 11.45 23.80 26.71
C VAL A 72 12.06 23.25 25.42
N MET A 73 11.23 22.97 24.42
CA MET A 73 11.68 22.43 23.14
C MET A 73 12.64 23.40 22.42
N ASN A 74 12.24 24.65 22.25
CA ASN A 74 13.02 25.67 21.53
C ASN A 74 14.34 26.00 22.23
N LYS A 75 14.36 25.97 23.56
CA LYS A 75 15.54 26.26 24.35
C LYS A 75 16.62 25.20 24.21
N HIS A 76 16.25 23.95 24.26
CA HIS A 76 17.19 22.84 24.42
C HIS A 76 17.45 22.03 23.16
N PHE A 77 16.54 22.11 22.13
CA PHE A 77 16.58 21.26 20.94
C PHE A 77 16.53 22.09 19.65
N ILE A 78 17.02 21.50 18.58
CA ILE A 78 16.62 21.85 17.21
C ILE A 78 15.51 20.89 16.82
N CYS A 79 14.29 21.42 16.67
CA CYS A 79 13.08 20.64 16.46
C CYS A 79 12.83 20.43 14.96
N ILE A 80 12.84 19.17 14.53
CA ILE A 80 12.63 18.79 13.13
C ILE A 80 11.32 18.02 13.03
N LYS A 81 10.44 18.44 12.11
CA LYS A 81 9.21 17.74 11.77
C LYS A 81 9.40 16.98 10.46
N VAL A 82 8.94 15.73 10.42
CA VAL A 82 9.10 14.85 9.25
C VAL A 82 7.75 14.24 8.88
N ASP A 83 7.38 14.38 7.60
CA ASP A 83 6.31 13.58 7.01
C ASP A 83 6.88 12.23 6.58
N ARG A 84 6.44 11.14 7.25
CA ARG A 84 6.90 9.78 6.95
C ARG A 84 6.58 9.32 5.53
N GLU A 85 5.59 9.91 4.90
CA GLU A 85 5.16 9.53 3.57
C GLU A 85 6.05 10.14 2.49
N GLU A 86 6.53 11.37 2.75
CA GLU A 86 7.55 12.01 1.92
C GLU A 86 8.96 11.48 2.19
N ARG A 87 9.27 11.19 3.48
CA ARG A 87 10.61 10.75 3.92
C ARG A 87 10.56 9.41 4.69
N PRO A 88 10.11 8.33 4.02
CA PRO A 88 10.09 7.00 4.63
C PRO A 88 11.48 6.47 4.98
N ASP A 89 12.53 6.96 4.34
CA ASP A 89 13.92 6.65 4.66
C ASP A 89 14.31 7.07 6.08
N ILE A 90 13.87 8.26 6.50
CA ILE A 90 14.08 8.77 7.87
C ILE A 90 13.20 8.01 8.85
N ASP A 91 11.91 7.83 8.51
CA ASP A 91 10.96 7.10 9.35
C ASP A 91 11.45 5.68 9.66
N GLN A 92 11.90 4.92 8.67
CA GLN A 92 12.40 3.56 8.85
C GLN A 92 13.60 3.49 9.82
N VAL A 93 14.54 4.43 9.73
CA VAL A 93 15.73 4.47 10.60
C VAL A 93 15.33 4.72 12.04
N TYR A 94 14.52 5.74 12.30
CA TYR A 94 14.13 6.10 13.67
C TYR A 94 13.04 5.19 14.23
N MET A 95 12.17 4.63 13.41
CA MET A 95 11.24 3.58 13.83
C MET A 95 12.00 2.35 14.37
N LEU A 96 13.03 1.90 13.66
CA LEU A 96 13.86 0.80 14.11
C LEU A 96 14.60 1.15 15.41
N ALA A 97 15.11 2.39 15.53
CA ALA A 97 15.71 2.86 16.79
C ALA A 97 14.75 2.74 17.97
N ILE A 98 13.50 3.21 17.80
CA ILE A 98 12.47 3.13 18.84
C ILE A 98 12.12 1.68 19.15
N GLN A 99 11.95 0.83 18.15
CA GLN A 99 11.67 -0.61 18.35
C GLN A 99 12.80 -1.32 19.11
N LEU A 100 14.05 -0.98 18.84
CA LEU A 100 15.20 -1.53 19.60
C LEU A 100 15.24 -1.03 21.05
N MET A 101 14.78 0.20 21.33
CA MET A 101 14.74 0.77 22.68
C MET A 101 13.54 0.28 23.50
N THR A 102 12.36 0.15 22.88
CA THR A 102 11.07 -0.01 23.60
C THR A 102 10.36 -1.34 23.31
N GLY A 103 10.77 -2.06 22.28
CA GLY A 103 10.12 -3.28 21.80
C GLY A 103 8.88 -3.02 20.92
N SER A 104 8.46 -1.78 20.73
CA SER A 104 7.27 -1.40 19.94
C SER A 104 7.52 -0.09 19.20
N GLY A 105 6.64 0.25 18.22
CA GLY A 105 6.70 1.49 17.47
C GLY A 105 5.32 1.92 17.01
N GLY A 106 5.22 3.13 16.47
CA GLY A 106 3.97 3.73 16.00
C GLY A 106 4.12 5.23 15.80
N TRP A 107 3.07 5.90 15.36
CA TRP A 107 3.03 7.35 15.17
C TRP A 107 2.00 7.99 16.10
N PRO A 108 2.31 9.24 16.60
CA PRO A 108 3.51 10.02 16.33
C PRO A 108 4.77 9.33 16.83
N LEU A 109 5.88 9.44 16.09
CA LEU A 109 7.19 8.94 16.50
C LEU A 109 8.06 10.12 16.89
N ASN A 110 8.59 10.12 18.12
CA ASN A 110 9.44 11.18 18.62
C ASN A 110 10.80 10.61 19.01
N CYS A 111 11.87 11.11 18.41
CA CYS A 111 13.23 10.64 18.64
C CYS A 111 14.16 11.80 18.97
N ILE A 112 14.90 11.70 20.07
CA ILE A 112 15.94 12.66 20.45
C ILE A 112 17.28 12.10 20.00
N CYS A 113 18.02 12.92 19.26
CA CYS A 113 19.29 12.55 18.64
C CYS A 113 20.40 13.51 19.04
N LEU A 114 21.62 13.01 18.99
CA LEU A 114 22.83 13.84 19.04
C LEU A 114 22.87 14.81 17.85
N PRO A 115 23.72 15.89 17.89
CA PRO A 115 23.85 16.80 16.76
C PRO A 115 24.29 16.17 15.45
N ASP A 116 24.81 14.95 15.49
CA ASP A 116 25.22 14.14 14.34
C ASP A 116 24.15 13.09 13.91
N GLN A 117 22.92 13.25 14.37
CA GLN A 117 21.74 12.45 14.03
C GLN A 117 21.66 11.06 14.71
N ARG A 118 22.65 10.62 15.49
CA ARG A 118 22.60 9.35 16.21
C ARG A 118 21.55 9.39 17.32
N PRO A 119 20.58 8.45 17.39
CA PRO A 119 19.49 8.48 18.36
C PRO A 119 19.97 8.09 19.77
N ILE A 120 19.39 8.74 20.79
CA ILE A 120 19.69 8.48 22.21
C ILE A 120 18.44 8.19 23.05
N TYR A 121 17.27 8.66 22.63
CA TYR A 121 16.01 8.42 23.31
C TYR A 121 14.85 8.54 22.35
N GLY A 122 13.71 7.89 22.66
CA GLY A 122 12.50 8.09 21.86
C GLY A 122 11.33 7.24 22.32
N GLY A 123 10.19 7.49 21.67
CA GLY A 123 8.93 6.81 21.91
C GLY A 123 7.87 7.32 20.96
N THR A 124 6.63 6.94 21.22
CA THR A 124 5.50 7.34 20.38
C THR A 124 4.78 8.56 20.99
N TYR A 125 3.56 8.40 21.47
CA TYR A 125 2.81 9.45 22.13
C TYR A 125 3.29 9.63 23.59
N PHE A 126 3.37 10.89 24.02
CA PHE A 126 3.66 11.27 25.39
C PHE A 126 2.64 12.27 25.90
N LYS A 127 2.17 12.12 27.15
CA LYS A 127 1.39 13.15 27.83
C LYS A 127 2.26 14.37 28.11
N LYS A 128 1.66 15.55 28.13
CA LYS A 128 2.36 16.84 28.30
C LYS A 128 3.43 16.86 29.40
N ASP A 129 3.04 16.49 30.63
CA ASP A 129 3.94 16.60 31.79
C ASP A 129 5.09 15.59 31.71
N ASP A 130 4.81 14.37 31.22
CA ASP A 130 5.83 13.36 30.98
C ASP A 130 6.79 13.83 29.89
N TRP A 131 6.27 14.46 28.84
CA TRP A 131 7.05 14.98 27.73
C TRP A 131 8.03 16.07 28.20
N ILE A 132 7.57 17.06 28.96
CA ILE A 132 8.42 18.10 29.53
C ILE A 132 9.54 17.51 30.42
N ASN A 133 9.19 16.55 31.29
CA ASN A 133 10.16 15.89 32.16
C ASN A 133 11.22 15.13 31.37
N ILE A 134 10.82 14.38 30.34
CA ILE A 134 11.74 13.67 29.45
C ILE A 134 12.71 14.65 28.77
N LEU A 135 12.18 15.72 28.17
CA LEU A 135 12.99 16.72 27.48
C LEU A 135 14.04 17.33 28.39
N LEU A 136 13.65 17.72 29.61
CA LEU A 136 14.58 18.31 30.59
C LEU A 136 15.64 17.30 31.05
N ASN A 137 15.26 16.06 31.32
CA ASN A 137 16.20 15.03 31.74
C ASN A 137 17.23 14.68 30.66
N VAL A 138 16.81 14.61 29.39
CA VAL A 138 17.72 14.33 28.29
C VAL A 138 18.62 15.53 27.98
N ALA A 139 18.10 16.74 28.09
CA ALA A 139 18.92 17.96 27.98
C ALA A 139 19.98 18.06 29.11
N ASP A 140 19.63 17.70 30.35
CA ASP A 140 20.54 17.64 31.47
C ASP A 140 21.64 16.58 31.28
N LEU A 141 21.25 15.38 30.81
CA LEU A 141 22.22 14.33 30.45
C LEU A 141 23.25 14.82 29.43
N TRP A 142 22.80 15.50 28.37
CA TRP A 142 23.71 16.04 27.34
C TRP A 142 24.63 17.13 27.88
N ALA A 143 24.12 17.99 28.75
CA ALA A 143 24.89 19.08 29.33
C ALA A 143 25.97 18.60 30.34
N ASN A 144 25.64 17.57 31.15
CA ASN A 144 26.49 17.17 32.29
C ASN A 144 27.26 15.85 32.05
N GLU A 145 26.74 14.95 31.20
CA GLU A 145 27.31 13.61 30.96
C GLU A 145 27.31 13.24 29.47
N PRO A 146 27.87 14.10 28.57
CA PRO A 146 27.79 13.88 27.12
C PRO A 146 28.43 12.55 26.67
N ASP A 147 29.48 12.10 27.33
CA ASP A 147 30.16 10.83 27.00
C ASP A 147 29.22 9.63 27.15
N LYS A 148 28.35 9.62 28.16
CA LYS A 148 27.35 8.55 28.34
C LYS A 148 26.33 8.56 27.21
N ALA A 149 25.88 9.74 26.77
CA ALA A 149 24.98 9.88 25.65
C ALA A 149 25.60 9.37 24.34
N VAL A 150 26.88 9.70 24.11
CA VAL A 150 27.64 9.25 22.95
C VAL A 150 27.80 7.72 22.94
N ASP A 151 28.24 7.12 24.06
CA ASP A 151 28.40 5.67 24.19
C ASP A 151 27.07 4.90 23.93
N TYR A 152 25.96 5.46 24.39
CA TYR A 152 24.63 4.87 24.13
C TYR A 152 24.25 4.99 22.66
N ALA A 153 24.45 6.17 22.06
CA ALA A 153 24.17 6.42 20.64
C ALA A 153 24.98 5.52 19.72
N ASP A 154 26.24 5.25 20.03
CA ASP A 154 27.11 4.34 19.26
C ASP A 154 26.54 2.93 19.25
N ARG A 155 26.24 2.37 20.44
CA ARG A 155 25.68 1.02 20.55
C ARG A 155 24.33 0.87 19.84
N LEU A 156 23.46 1.88 19.96
CA LEU A 156 22.16 1.86 19.30
C LEU A 156 22.31 1.94 17.78
N THR A 157 23.21 2.83 17.30
CA THR A 157 23.49 2.98 15.86
C THR A 157 24.07 1.69 15.27
N ASP A 158 24.96 1.00 15.99
CA ASP A 158 25.47 -0.31 15.56
C ASP A 158 24.37 -1.38 15.54
N GLY A 159 23.45 -1.32 16.50
CA GLY A 159 22.24 -2.15 16.51
C GLY A 159 21.35 -1.92 15.27
N ILE A 160 21.10 -0.65 14.92
CA ILE A 160 20.32 -0.26 13.72
C ILE A 160 21.00 -0.78 12.45
N ARG A 161 22.31 -0.60 12.32
CA ARG A 161 23.08 -1.05 11.15
C ARG A 161 23.13 -2.58 11.01
N SER A 162 22.97 -3.31 12.11
CA SER A 162 23.09 -4.76 12.14
C SER A 162 21.76 -5.48 11.99
N ALA A 163 20.66 -4.85 12.40
CA ALA A 163 19.35 -5.49 12.56
C ALA A 163 18.73 -6.03 11.25
N GLU A 164 19.08 -5.44 10.11
CA GLU A 164 18.51 -5.81 8.80
C GLU A 164 19.54 -6.27 7.79
N LYS A 165 20.71 -6.76 8.25
CA LYS A 165 21.68 -7.34 7.33
C LYS A 165 21.16 -8.66 6.77
N VAL A 166 20.88 -8.67 5.47
CA VAL A 166 20.56 -9.88 4.73
C VAL A 166 21.84 -10.47 4.22
N ILE A 167 22.22 -11.61 4.79
CA ILE A 167 23.43 -12.34 4.39
C ILE A 167 23.11 -13.14 3.12
N PRO A 168 23.98 -13.13 2.10
CA PRO A 168 23.82 -13.98 0.94
C PRO A 168 23.67 -15.45 1.35
N ASN A 169 22.69 -16.13 0.78
CA ASN A 169 22.51 -17.56 0.94
C ASN A 169 22.75 -18.25 -0.40
N VAL A 170 23.17 -19.53 -0.34
CA VAL A 170 23.34 -20.32 -1.56
C VAL A 170 21.95 -20.54 -2.17
N LYS A 171 21.81 -20.34 -3.47
CA LYS A 171 20.60 -20.67 -4.21
C LYS A 171 20.21 -22.12 -3.90
N SER A 172 18.99 -22.32 -3.40
CA SER A 172 18.41 -23.65 -3.33
C SER A 172 18.01 -24.06 -4.74
N ASP A 173 18.48 -25.20 -5.19
CA ASP A 173 18.14 -25.71 -6.52
C ASP A 173 16.70 -26.28 -6.57
N ASP A 174 16.10 -26.56 -5.40
CA ASP A 174 14.81 -27.25 -5.29
C ASP A 174 13.89 -26.60 -4.24
N TYR A 175 13.15 -25.56 -4.62
CA TYR A 175 11.99 -25.15 -3.83
C TYR A 175 10.86 -26.16 -4.01
N THR A 176 10.23 -26.55 -2.91
CA THR A 176 9.27 -27.64 -2.89
C THR A 176 7.89 -27.20 -2.37
N VAL A 177 6.90 -28.02 -2.68
CA VAL A 177 5.55 -27.87 -2.07
C VAL A 177 5.61 -27.93 -0.55
N ASN A 178 6.58 -28.66 0.04
CA ASN A 178 6.74 -28.73 1.49
C ASN A 178 7.17 -27.39 2.10
N ASP A 179 7.97 -26.59 1.41
CA ASP A 179 8.34 -25.24 1.86
C ASP A 179 7.10 -24.35 2.03
N LEU A 180 6.18 -24.41 1.06
CA LEU A 180 4.91 -23.69 1.14
C LEU A 180 4.03 -24.20 2.31
N HIS A 181 4.03 -25.52 2.55
CA HIS A 181 3.27 -26.11 3.64
C HIS A 181 3.79 -25.68 5.02
N GLU A 182 5.11 -25.62 5.18
CA GLU A 182 5.76 -25.16 6.41
C GLU A 182 5.43 -23.69 6.72
N ILE A 183 5.33 -22.84 5.71
CA ILE A 183 4.92 -21.44 5.85
C ILE A 183 3.48 -21.32 6.33
N ILE A 184 2.58 -22.08 5.76
CA ILE A 184 1.13 -21.91 5.93
C ILE A 184 0.61 -22.57 7.19
N THR A 185 1.15 -23.72 7.60
CA THR A 185 0.65 -24.50 8.72
C THR A 185 0.57 -23.72 10.05
N PRO A 186 1.59 -22.93 10.47
CA PRO A 186 1.45 -22.08 11.64
C PRO A 186 0.53 -20.88 11.40
N TRP A 187 0.47 -20.38 10.19
CA TRP A 187 -0.23 -19.15 9.82
C TRP A 187 -1.75 -19.30 9.90
N ILE A 188 -2.32 -20.38 9.36
CA ILE A 188 -3.77 -20.63 9.37
C ILE A 188 -4.38 -20.70 10.78
N ARG A 189 -3.57 -20.98 11.81
CA ARG A 189 -4.02 -21.01 13.22
C ARG A 189 -4.38 -19.64 13.77
N THR A 190 -3.99 -18.57 13.08
CA THR A 190 -4.25 -17.19 13.49
C THR A 190 -5.52 -16.62 12.89
N PHE A 191 -6.21 -17.37 12.02
CA PHE A 191 -7.39 -16.91 11.31
C PHE A 191 -8.63 -16.89 12.21
N ASP A 192 -9.46 -15.87 12.02
CA ASP A 192 -10.80 -15.80 12.53
C ASP A 192 -11.75 -16.54 11.57
N THR A 193 -12.27 -17.67 12.02
CA THR A 193 -13.14 -18.54 11.20
C THR A 193 -14.61 -18.09 11.17
N VAL A 194 -14.97 -17.02 11.91
CA VAL A 194 -16.33 -16.47 12.00
C VAL A 194 -16.42 -15.12 11.29
N GLN A 195 -15.49 -14.22 11.61
CA GLN A 195 -15.48 -12.87 11.07
C GLN A 195 -14.42 -12.68 9.96
N GLY A 196 -13.67 -13.70 9.63
CA GLY A 196 -12.55 -13.56 8.69
C GLY A 196 -11.42 -12.68 9.23
N GLY A 197 -10.35 -12.56 8.47
CA GLY A 197 -9.16 -11.85 8.93
C GLY A 197 -8.39 -12.62 10.00
N TYR A 198 -7.56 -11.89 10.73
CA TYR A 198 -6.86 -12.45 11.89
C TYR A 198 -7.71 -12.36 13.15
N ASN A 199 -7.58 -13.34 14.03
CA ASN A 199 -8.29 -13.39 15.32
C ASN A 199 -7.65 -12.43 16.34
N ARG A 200 -7.77 -11.15 16.09
CA ARG A 200 -7.27 -10.06 16.94
C ARG A 200 -8.00 -8.74 16.63
N SER A 201 -7.89 -7.79 17.56
CA SER A 201 -8.27 -6.38 17.37
C SER A 201 -7.06 -5.49 17.66
N PRO A 202 -6.85 -4.39 16.94
CA PRO A 202 -7.55 -4.00 15.71
C PRO A 202 -7.29 -4.96 14.54
N LYS A 203 -8.22 -4.97 13.55
CA LYS A 203 -8.07 -5.78 12.32
C LYS A 203 -7.66 -4.88 11.16
N PHE A 204 -6.51 -5.20 10.56
CA PHE A 204 -6.03 -4.61 9.30
C PHE A 204 -6.41 -5.51 8.12
N PRO A 205 -6.77 -4.93 6.96
CA PRO A 205 -7.08 -5.72 5.75
C PRO A 205 -5.94 -6.61 5.28
N LEU A 206 -4.70 -6.12 5.30
CA LEU A 206 -3.47 -6.82 4.86
C LEU A 206 -3.65 -7.56 3.53
N PRO A 207 -3.98 -6.88 2.42
CA PRO A 207 -4.42 -7.51 1.17
C PRO A 207 -3.38 -8.47 0.59
N ASN A 208 -2.10 -8.16 0.74
CA ASN A 208 -0.99 -8.96 0.25
C ASN A 208 -0.95 -10.38 0.86
N ASN A 209 -1.35 -10.50 2.13
CA ASN A 209 -1.44 -11.80 2.79
C ASN A 209 -2.55 -12.66 2.17
N TRP A 210 -3.71 -12.05 1.93
CA TRP A 210 -4.85 -12.76 1.34
C TRP A 210 -4.63 -13.08 -0.13
N LEU A 211 -3.88 -12.24 -0.85
CA LEU A 211 -3.48 -12.49 -2.22
C LEU A 211 -2.61 -13.76 -2.33
N PHE A 212 -1.58 -13.89 -1.49
CA PHE A 212 -0.77 -15.10 -1.44
C PHE A 212 -1.62 -16.33 -1.13
N LEU A 213 -2.48 -16.25 -0.12
CA LEU A 213 -3.33 -17.37 0.31
C LEU A 213 -4.37 -17.75 -0.74
N LEU A 214 -4.92 -16.77 -1.48
CA LEU A 214 -5.84 -17.01 -2.61
C LEU A 214 -5.14 -17.84 -3.69
N ARG A 215 -3.97 -17.38 -4.14
CA ARG A 215 -3.17 -18.05 -5.18
C ARG A 215 -2.70 -19.44 -4.74
N TYR A 216 -2.23 -19.57 -3.51
CA TYR A 216 -1.85 -20.86 -2.93
C TYR A 216 -3.04 -21.82 -2.86
N SER A 217 -4.20 -21.37 -2.37
CA SER A 217 -5.40 -22.20 -2.23
C SER A 217 -5.90 -22.73 -3.58
N HIS A 218 -5.83 -21.90 -4.62
CA HIS A 218 -6.15 -22.29 -5.98
C HIS A 218 -5.19 -23.38 -6.48
N TYR A 219 -3.88 -23.15 -6.39
CA TYR A 219 -2.87 -24.11 -6.83
C TYR A 219 -2.96 -25.47 -6.09
N LYS A 220 -3.21 -25.45 -4.79
CA LYS A 220 -3.30 -26.68 -3.97
C LYS A 220 -4.70 -27.28 -3.91
N HIS A 221 -5.69 -26.68 -4.58
CA HIS A 221 -7.11 -27.03 -4.44
C HIS A 221 -7.55 -27.11 -2.97
N ASN A 222 -7.04 -26.19 -2.15
CA ASN A 222 -7.30 -26.17 -0.70
C ASN A 222 -8.55 -25.32 -0.40
N MET A 223 -9.71 -25.98 -0.41
CA MET A 223 -11.01 -25.31 -0.18
C MET A 223 -11.14 -24.67 1.21
N ALA A 224 -10.44 -25.19 2.22
CA ALA A 224 -10.49 -24.61 3.58
C ALA A 224 -9.79 -23.24 3.64
N ILE A 225 -8.60 -23.12 3.04
CA ILE A 225 -7.87 -21.83 2.96
C ILE A 225 -8.62 -20.87 2.05
N GLN A 226 -9.09 -21.34 0.89
CA GLN A 226 -9.90 -20.54 -0.02
C GLN A 226 -11.14 -20.00 0.68
N GLY A 227 -11.86 -20.82 1.43
CA GLY A 227 -13.02 -20.39 2.22
C GLY A 227 -12.68 -19.33 3.26
N SER A 228 -11.52 -19.43 3.91
CA SER A 228 -11.06 -18.40 4.86
C SER A 228 -10.74 -17.06 4.19
N VAL A 229 -10.14 -17.09 3.00
CA VAL A 229 -9.89 -15.88 2.21
C VAL A 229 -11.20 -15.25 1.77
N LEU A 230 -12.10 -16.03 1.16
CA LEU A 230 -13.38 -15.53 0.65
C LEU A 230 -14.27 -14.99 1.78
N LEU A 231 -14.30 -15.67 2.94
CA LEU A 231 -14.98 -15.18 4.14
C LEU A 231 -14.43 -13.81 4.57
N THR A 232 -13.09 -13.65 4.57
CA THR A 232 -12.47 -12.37 4.94
C THR A 232 -12.89 -11.25 3.99
N LEU A 233 -12.83 -11.49 2.69
CA LEU A 233 -13.24 -10.52 1.67
C LEU A 233 -14.73 -10.18 1.78
N GLU A 234 -15.59 -11.17 1.99
CA GLU A 234 -17.03 -10.95 2.19
C GLU A 234 -17.31 -10.11 3.44
N LYS A 235 -16.67 -10.43 4.57
CA LYS A 235 -16.87 -9.69 5.82
C LYS A 235 -16.35 -8.25 5.74
N MET A 236 -15.24 -8.01 5.06
CA MET A 236 -14.78 -6.64 4.78
C MET A 236 -15.72 -5.89 3.84
N ALA A 237 -16.20 -6.54 2.78
CA ALA A 237 -17.13 -5.95 1.80
C ALA A 237 -18.47 -5.51 2.43
N LEU A 238 -18.99 -6.31 3.34
CA LEU A 238 -20.26 -6.05 4.02
C LEU A 238 -20.11 -5.20 5.28
N GLY A 239 -18.90 -5.13 5.86
CA GLY A 239 -18.61 -4.41 7.09
C GLY A 239 -18.60 -2.89 6.95
N GLY A 240 -18.52 -2.20 8.09
CA GLY A 240 -18.39 -0.74 8.14
C GLY A 240 -17.03 -0.23 7.67
N ILE A 241 -16.02 -1.10 7.55
CA ILE A 241 -14.71 -0.76 7.01
C ILE A 241 -14.78 -0.37 5.52
N HIS A 242 -15.75 -0.89 4.76
CA HIS A 242 -16.10 -0.44 3.42
C HIS A 242 -17.20 0.63 3.51
N ASP A 243 -16.98 1.79 2.93
CA ASP A 243 -18.01 2.85 2.88
C ASP A 243 -19.15 2.42 1.95
N GLN A 244 -20.23 1.92 2.54
CA GLN A 244 -21.39 1.37 1.83
C GLN A 244 -22.12 2.39 0.96
N LEU A 245 -21.85 3.68 1.16
CA LEU A 245 -22.48 4.78 0.44
C LEU A 245 -21.58 5.34 -0.67
N GLY A 246 -20.34 5.67 -0.32
CA GLY A 246 -19.43 6.37 -1.22
C GLY A 246 -18.33 5.51 -1.82
N GLY A 247 -18.18 4.28 -1.37
CA GLY A 247 -17.09 3.38 -1.78
C GLY A 247 -15.75 3.69 -1.11
N GLY A 248 -14.80 2.82 -1.36
CA GLY A 248 -13.49 2.87 -0.75
C GLY A 248 -13.44 2.31 0.67
N PHE A 249 -12.27 1.82 1.06
CA PHE A 249 -12.02 1.19 2.35
C PHE A 249 -11.30 2.15 3.29
N ALA A 250 -11.72 2.14 4.54
CA ALA A 250 -10.96 2.69 5.65
C ALA A 250 -9.74 1.79 5.95
N ARG A 251 -8.74 2.36 6.62
CA ARG A 251 -7.44 1.73 6.82
C ARG A 251 -7.48 0.45 7.65
N TYR A 252 -8.24 0.43 8.76
CA TYR A 252 -8.42 -0.74 9.61
C TYR A 252 -9.71 -0.63 10.42
N SER A 253 -10.16 -1.76 10.99
CA SER A 253 -11.24 -1.80 11.96
C SER A 253 -10.66 -1.82 13.38
N VAL A 254 -11.19 -0.97 14.27
CA VAL A 254 -10.75 -0.94 15.68
C VAL A 254 -11.24 -2.16 16.44
N ASP A 255 -12.33 -2.78 15.98
CA ASP A 255 -12.91 -4.01 16.53
C ASP A 255 -12.53 -5.28 15.75
N GLY A 256 -12.99 -6.43 16.25
CA GLY A 256 -12.79 -7.73 15.63
C GLY A 256 -13.82 -8.12 14.54
N ASN A 257 -14.80 -7.26 14.22
CA ASN A 257 -15.97 -7.60 13.42
C ASN A 257 -16.05 -6.83 12.10
N TRP A 258 -15.04 -6.03 11.74
CA TRP A 258 -15.01 -5.14 10.60
C TRP A 258 -16.11 -4.05 10.66
N HIS A 259 -16.58 -3.71 11.87
CA HIS A 259 -17.71 -2.82 12.06
C HIS A 259 -17.28 -1.36 12.21
N VAL A 260 -16.52 -1.03 13.26
CA VAL A 260 -16.09 0.35 13.52
C VAL A 260 -14.73 0.58 12.88
N PRO A 261 -14.66 1.36 11.78
CA PRO A 261 -13.39 1.65 11.13
C PRO A 261 -12.66 2.79 11.86
N HIS A 262 -11.33 2.81 11.74
CA HIS A 262 -10.58 4.06 11.79
C HIS A 262 -10.74 4.72 10.42
N PHE A 263 -11.46 5.84 10.36
CA PHE A 263 -12.09 6.34 9.14
C PHE A 263 -11.12 6.92 8.08
N GLU A 264 -9.81 6.99 8.33
CA GLU A 264 -8.86 7.39 7.30
C GLU A 264 -8.91 6.44 6.10
N LYS A 265 -8.84 6.99 4.88
CA LYS A 265 -8.80 6.21 3.64
C LYS A 265 -7.50 6.46 2.90
N MET A 266 -6.67 5.44 2.81
CA MET A 266 -5.36 5.51 2.16
C MET A 266 -5.43 5.02 0.72
N LEU A 267 -4.73 5.68 -0.19
CA LEU A 267 -4.66 5.28 -1.59
C LEU A 267 -4.08 3.86 -1.75
N TYR A 268 -2.99 3.56 -1.03
CA TYR A 268 -2.30 2.27 -1.14
C TYR A 268 -3.13 1.08 -0.64
N ASP A 269 -3.97 1.26 0.38
CA ASP A 269 -4.88 0.21 0.87
C ASP A 269 -5.93 -0.10 -0.19
N ASN A 270 -6.56 0.95 -0.73
CA ASN A 270 -7.58 0.82 -1.76
C ASN A 270 -7.02 0.23 -3.06
N ALA A 271 -5.83 0.62 -3.49
CA ALA A 271 -5.17 0.03 -4.66
C ALA A 271 -5.00 -1.49 -4.52
N GLN A 272 -4.47 -1.94 -3.39
CA GLN A 272 -4.28 -3.37 -3.14
C GLN A 272 -5.60 -4.13 -3.03
N LEU A 273 -6.61 -3.54 -2.39
CA LEU A 273 -7.92 -4.16 -2.22
C LEU A 273 -8.66 -4.27 -3.57
N ILE A 274 -8.63 -3.23 -4.41
CA ILE A 274 -9.20 -3.30 -5.78
C ILE A 274 -8.61 -4.48 -6.55
N ALA A 275 -7.28 -4.63 -6.56
CA ALA A 275 -6.61 -5.73 -7.24
C ALA A 275 -6.99 -7.10 -6.66
N LEU A 276 -7.03 -7.23 -5.33
CA LEU A 276 -7.40 -8.47 -4.65
C LEU A 276 -8.86 -8.86 -4.91
N TYR A 277 -9.80 -7.92 -4.85
CA TYR A 277 -11.21 -8.18 -5.16
C TYR A 277 -11.41 -8.55 -6.64
N ALA A 278 -10.66 -7.92 -7.56
CA ALA A 278 -10.68 -8.30 -8.98
C ALA A 278 -10.18 -9.75 -9.19
N GLU A 279 -9.07 -10.15 -8.55
CA GLU A 279 -8.60 -11.55 -8.61
C GLU A 279 -9.59 -12.52 -7.97
N ALA A 280 -10.20 -12.17 -6.85
CA ALA A 280 -11.20 -13.01 -6.19
C ALA A 280 -12.49 -13.17 -7.05
N PHE A 281 -12.91 -12.10 -7.73
CA PHE A 281 -14.00 -12.18 -8.71
C PHE A 281 -13.62 -13.09 -9.88
N GLN A 282 -12.42 -12.95 -10.44
CA GLN A 282 -11.95 -13.79 -11.56
C GLN A 282 -11.93 -15.28 -11.18
N LEU A 283 -11.57 -15.60 -9.91
CA LEU A 283 -11.58 -16.98 -9.43
C LEU A 283 -13.00 -17.53 -9.20
N THR A 284 -13.92 -16.70 -8.67
CA THR A 284 -15.20 -17.20 -8.11
C THR A 284 -16.43 -16.82 -8.91
N GLY A 285 -16.38 -15.76 -9.70
CA GLY A 285 -17.55 -15.14 -10.32
C GLY A 285 -18.48 -14.43 -9.33
N ASN A 286 -18.09 -14.24 -8.06
CA ASN A 286 -18.94 -13.63 -7.05
C ASN A 286 -19.12 -12.12 -7.32
N VAL A 287 -20.33 -11.73 -7.68
CA VAL A 287 -20.70 -10.36 -8.09
C VAL A 287 -20.39 -9.33 -6.98
N LEU A 288 -20.53 -9.69 -5.69
CA LEU A 288 -20.19 -8.80 -4.58
C LEU A 288 -18.75 -8.29 -4.66
N PHE A 289 -17.80 -9.14 -5.08
CA PHE A 289 -16.40 -8.75 -5.19
C PHE A 289 -16.15 -7.76 -6.32
N LYS A 290 -16.89 -7.91 -7.44
CA LYS A 290 -16.87 -6.95 -8.53
C LYS A 290 -17.46 -5.60 -8.09
N GLU A 291 -18.65 -5.61 -7.47
CA GLU A 291 -19.32 -4.38 -6.98
C GLU A 291 -18.42 -3.57 -6.06
N VAL A 292 -17.77 -4.22 -5.09
CA VAL A 292 -16.89 -3.56 -4.12
C VAL A 292 -15.65 -2.96 -4.78
N ALA A 293 -15.06 -3.66 -5.76
CA ALA A 293 -13.94 -3.12 -6.53
C ALA A 293 -14.38 -1.90 -7.36
N GLU A 294 -15.51 -1.99 -8.06
CA GLU A 294 -16.07 -0.89 -8.87
C GLU A 294 -16.47 0.32 -7.99
N ASP A 295 -17.11 0.11 -6.83
CA ASP A 295 -17.43 1.17 -5.86
C ASP A 295 -16.15 1.87 -5.35
N SER A 296 -15.08 1.11 -5.10
CA SER A 296 -13.78 1.66 -4.67
C SER A 296 -13.09 2.45 -5.78
N ILE A 297 -13.14 1.97 -7.03
CA ILE A 297 -12.64 2.71 -8.20
C ILE A 297 -13.43 4.01 -8.41
N ALA A 298 -14.77 3.95 -8.26
CA ALA A 298 -15.62 5.12 -8.36
C ALA A 298 -15.29 6.18 -7.28
N TRP A 299 -14.99 5.74 -6.07
CA TRP A 299 -14.49 6.62 -5.01
C TRP A 299 -13.16 7.29 -5.38
N VAL A 300 -12.18 6.52 -5.87
CA VAL A 300 -10.87 7.06 -6.31
C VAL A 300 -11.06 8.13 -7.39
N ARG A 301 -11.91 7.86 -8.38
CA ARG A 301 -12.18 8.82 -9.48
C ARG A 301 -12.85 10.09 -8.98
N ARG A 302 -13.77 9.99 -8.04
CA ARG A 302 -14.56 11.11 -7.53
C ARG A 302 -13.81 11.99 -6.54
N GLU A 303 -13.02 11.37 -5.63
CA GLU A 303 -12.49 12.05 -4.45
C GLU A 303 -10.95 12.12 -4.41
N MET A 304 -10.27 11.20 -5.11
CA MET A 304 -8.82 11.03 -4.99
C MET A 304 -8.05 11.35 -6.28
N THR A 305 -8.70 11.86 -7.32
CA THR A 305 -8.03 12.12 -8.60
C THR A 305 -7.74 13.61 -8.77
N SER A 306 -6.47 13.93 -9.05
CA SER A 306 -6.01 15.28 -9.33
C SER A 306 -6.43 15.75 -10.75
N PRO A 307 -6.42 17.06 -11.04
CA PRO A 307 -6.71 17.58 -12.39
C PRO A 307 -5.76 17.02 -13.46
N GLU A 308 -4.52 16.73 -13.10
CA GLU A 308 -3.50 16.15 -13.97
C GLU A 308 -3.79 14.68 -14.29
N GLY A 309 -4.50 13.99 -13.39
CA GLY A 309 -4.86 12.57 -13.49
C GLY A 309 -4.02 11.65 -12.61
N LEU A 310 -3.20 12.22 -11.73
CA LEU A 310 -2.59 11.48 -10.63
C LEU A 310 -3.61 11.27 -9.49
N PHE A 311 -3.25 10.44 -8.53
CA PHE A 311 -4.09 10.13 -7.39
C PHE A 311 -3.49 10.71 -6.11
N TYR A 312 -4.33 11.37 -5.31
CA TYR A 312 -4.00 11.92 -4.00
C TYR A 312 -3.72 10.82 -2.97
N SER A 313 -3.03 11.14 -1.88
CA SER A 313 -2.50 10.15 -0.94
C SER A 313 -3.54 9.62 0.04
N ALA A 314 -4.35 10.48 0.66
CA ALA A 314 -5.24 10.06 1.74
C ALA A 314 -6.41 11.03 1.99
N LEU A 315 -7.46 10.51 2.64
CA LEU A 315 -8.46 11.30 3.36
C LEU A 315 -8.27 11.07 4.86
N ASP A 316 -8.37 12.15 5.64
CA ASP A 316 -8.29 12.10 7.10
C ASP A 316 -9.44 11.29 7.72
N ALA A 317 -9.24 10.77 8.92
CA ALA A 317 -10.29 10.15 9.70
C ALA A 317 -11.28 11.17 10.27
N ASP A 318 -10.79 12.37 10.57
CA ASP A 318 -11.52 13.41 11.29
C ASP A 318 -12.24 14.37 10.33
N SER A 319 -13.43 14.80 10.72
CA SER A 319 -14.12 15.96 10.18
C SER A 319 -14.50 16.87 11.32
N GLU A 320 -14.15 18.17 11.23
CA GLU A 320 -14.34 19.14 12.32
C GLU A 320 -13.74 18.68 13.67
N GLY A 321 -12.64 17.92 13.63
CA GLY A 321 -11.94 17.40 14.81
C GLY A 321 -12.63 16.20 15.49
N ILE A 322 -13.62 15.59 14.85
CA ILE A 322 -14.36 14.42 15.34
C ILE A 322 -14.19 13.28 14.34
N GLU A 323 -13.68 12.15 14.82
CA GLU A 323 -13.47 10.96 14.00
C GLU A 323 -14.81 10.40 13.50
N GLY A 324 -14.87 10.09 12.19
CA GLY A 324 -16.04 9.48 11.56
C GLY A 324 -17.24 10.36 11.33
N LYS A 325 -17.27 11.60 11.83
CA LYS A 325 -18.45 12.52 11.76
C LYS A 325 -19.02 12.66 10.35
N PHE A 326 -18.20 12.66 9.33
CA PHE A 326 -18.63 12.76 7.93
C PHE A 326 -19.44 11.55 7.47
N TYR A 327 -19.15 10.35 8.00
CA TYR A 327 -19.62 9.06 7.49
C TYR A 327 -20.84 8.51 8.22
N VAL A 328 -21.08 8.92 9.47
CA VAL A 328 -22.09 8.32 10.35
C VAL A 328 -23.46 9.01 10.23
N TRP A 329 -24.51 8.29 10.68
CA TRP A 329 -25.90 8.71 10.56
C TRP A 329 -26.69 8.45 11.84
N ASP A 330 -27.58 9.35 12.24
CA ASP A 330 -28.66 9.02 13.15
C ASP A 330 -29.92 8.55 12.37
N LEU A 331 -30.76 7.74 13.01
CA LEU A 331 -31.95 7.19 12.35
C LEU A 331 -32.95 8.28 11.93
N THR A 332 -33.01 9.39 12.65
CA THR A 332 -33.98 10.49 12.37
C THR A 332 -33.59 11.18 11.06
N GLU A 333 -32.30 11.53 10.91
CA GLU A 333 -31.75 12.07 9.67
C GLU A 333 -31.91 11.07 8.52
N PHE A 334 -31.52 9.79 8.75
CA PHE A 334 -31.63 8.73 7.76
C PHE A 334 -33.06 8.55 7.26
N ARG A 335 -34.06 8.54 8.19
CA ARG A 335 -35.48 8.42 7.87
C ARG A 335 -35.99 9.61 7.06
N LYS A 336 -35.60 10.84 7.41
CA LYS A 336 -35.96 12.05 6.67
C LYS A 336 -35.51 11.99 5.21
N ILE A 337 -34.36 11.39 4.93
CA ILE A 337 -33.72 11.30 3.60
C ILE A 337 -34.30 10.13 2.79
N SER A 338 -34.35 8.93 3.39
CA SER A 338 -34.87 7.72 2.72
C SER A 338 -36.41 7.74 2.55
N GLY A 339 -37.13 8.53 3.37
CA GLY A 339 -38.57 8.73 3.24
C GLY A 339 -39.37 7.44 3.43
N PRO A 340 -40.34 7.15 2.55
CA PRO A 340 -41.24 5.99 2.70
C PRO A 340 -40.50 4.63 2.57
N ASP A 341 -39.31 4.60 2.03
CA ASP A 341 -38.53 3.39 1.86
C ASP A 341 -37.65 3.03 3.08
N THR A 342 -37.71 3.84 4.16
CA THR A 342 -36.92 3.69 5.38
C THR A 342 -37.00 2.28 5.99
N ASP A 343 -38.24 1.75 6.10
CA ASP A 343 -38.45 0.43 6.74
C ASP A 343 -37.86 -0.73 5.96
N LEU A 344 -37.56 -0.53 4.66
CA LEU A 344 -36.84 -1.48 3.84
C LEU A 344 -35.32 -1.25 3.87
N ILE A 345 -34.88 0.02 3.87
CA ILE A 345 -33.49 0.40 3.64
C ILE A 345 -32.69 0.50 4.94
N ALA A 346 -33.27 1.02 6.03
CA ALA A 346 -32.55 1.14 7.30
C ALA A 346 -32.10 -0.22 7.85
N PRO A 347 -32.93 -1.28 7.86
CA PRO A 347 -32.47 -2.61 8.28
C PRO A 347 -31.44 -3.25 7.32
N PHE A 348 -31.45 -2.91 6.03
CA PHE A 348 -30.46 -3.37 5.08
C PHE A 348 -29.05 -2.86 5.44
N PHE A 349 -28.95 -1.60 5.88
CA PHE A 349 -27.71 -0.98 6.35
C PHE A 349 -27.48 -1.12 7.86
N GLU A 350 -28.26 -1.94 8.54
CA GLU A 350 -28.22 -2.13 10.00
C GLU A 350 -28.33 -0.83 10.81
N VAL A 351 -29.07 0.17 10.28
CA VAL A 351 -29.34 1.43 10.97
C VAL A 351 -30.40 1.20 12.06
N THR A 352 -30.08 1.55 13.30
CA THR A 352 -30.92 1.37 14.49
C THR A 352 -31.23 2.69 15.17
N GLU A 353 -32.24 2.71 16.06
CA GLU A 353 -32.65 3.92 16.80
C GLU A 353 -31.62 4.37 17.83
N SER A 354 -30.93 3.41 18.49
CA SER A 354 -29.90 3.69 19.49
C SER A 354 -28.51 3.95 18.89
N GLY A 355 -28.37 3.82 17.57
CA GLY A 355 -27.06 3.73 16.94
C GLY A 355 -26.47 2.32 17.02
N ASN A 356 -25.78 1.87 15.96
CA ASN A 356 -25.03 0.62 15.98
C ASN A 356 -23.57 0.83 16.43
N TRP A 357 -23.09 2.06 16.48
CA TRP A 357 -21.88 2.49 17.17
C TRP A 357 -22.27 3.09 18.52
N GLU A 358 -22.35 2.20 19.53
CA GLU A 358 -22.94 2.53 20.83
C GLU A 358 -22.20 3.64 21.58
N GLU A 359 -20.87 3.74 21.42
CA GLU A 359 -20.04 4.75 22.09
C GLU A 359 -20.38 6.18 21.62
N GLU A 360 -20.78 6.34 20.35
CA GLU A 360 -21.09 7.63 19.72
C GLU A 360 -22.59 7.82 19.48
N GLU A 361 -23.42 6.85 19.85
CA GLU A 361 -24.89 6.86 19.64
C GLU A 361 -25.29 7.13 18.17
N THR A 362 -24.46 6.73 17.21
CA THR A 362 -24.64 6.91 15.76
C THR A 362 -24.60 5.59 15.01
N ASN A 363 -24.92 5.62 13.71
CA ASN A 363 -24.87 4.43 12.88
C ASN A 363 -23.77 4.53 11.82
N ILE A 364 -22.94 3.51 11.77
CA ILE A 364 -22.03 3.20 10.66
C ILE A 364 -22.81 2.30 9.70
N LEU A 365 -22.88 2.68 8.42
CA LEU A 365 -23.56 1.86 7.43
C LEU A 365 -22.76 0.57 7.17
N LYS A 366 -23.38 -0.56 7.38
CA LYS A 366 -22.85 -1.90 7.09
C LYS A 366 -23.98 -2.81 6.65
N ARG A 367 -23.65 -3.96 6.09
CA ARG A 367 -24.61 -4.94 5.60
C ARG A 367 -24.39 -6.31 6.25
N LYS A 368 -25.44 -7.06 6.38
CA LYS A 368 -25.39 -8.46 6.81
C LYS A 368 -25.53 -9.42 5.63
N TYR A 369 -26.19 -8.98 4.57
CA TYR A 369 -26.60 -9.79 3.44
C TYR A 369 -26.24 -9.14 2.11
N SER A 370 -26.12 -9.92 1.06
CA SER A 370 -26.14 -9.40 -0.31
C SER A 370 -27.52 -8.83 -0.65
N VAL A 371 -27.61 -8.13 -1.77
CA VAL A 371 -28.89 -7.60 -2.26
C VAL A 371 -29.88 -8.72 -2.54
N GLU A 372 -29.42 -9.82 -3.14
CA GLU A 372 -30.24 -10.98 -3.48
C GLU A 372 -30.76 -11.70 -2.24
N GLU A 373 -29.90 -11.92 -1.26
CA GLU A 373 -30.27 -12.58 -0.01
C GLU A 373 -31.29 -11.74 0.79
N TYR A 374 -31.06 -10.43 0.87
CA TYR A 374 -31.98 -9.54 1.58
C TYR A 374 -33.31 -9.39 0.82
N ALA A 375 -33.30 -9.28 -0.51
CA ALA A 375 -34.51 -9.23 -1.31
C ALA A 375 -35.36 -10.51 -1.10
N ALA A 376 -34.74 -11.68 -1.07
CA ALA A 376 -35.42 -12.95 -0.79
C ALA A 376 -36.07 -12.94 0.62
N GLN A 377 -35.40 -12.42 1.65
CA GLN A 377 -35.94 -12.31 2.99
C GLN A 377 -37.14 -11.34 3.07
N GLN A 378 -37.08 -10.23 2.31
CA GLN A 378 -38.14 -9.24 2.25
C GLN A 378 -39.28 -9.61 1.28
N GLN A 379 -39.15 -10.74 0.59
CA GLN A 379 -40.12 -11.22 -0.42
C GLN A 379 -40.36 -10.20 -1.56
N VAL A 380 -39.29 -9.50 -1.97
CA VAL A 380 -39.29 -8.58 -3.11
C VAL A 380 -38.28 -9.07 -4.17
N SER A 381 -38.35 -8.53 -5.40
CA SER A 381 -37.31 -8.86 -6.39
C SER A 381 -36.01 -8.11 -6.11
N ALA A 382 -34.87 -8.72 -6.49
CA ALA A 382 -33.57 -8.10 -6.37
C ALA A 382 -33.47 -6.78 -7.15
N GLU A 383 -34.10 -6.72 -8.34
CA GLU A 383 -34.15 -5.51 -9.18
C GLU A 383 -34.91 -4.37 -8.49
N TYR A 384 -36.06 -4.70 -7.84
CA TYR A 384 -36.82 -3.72 -7.09
C TYR A 384 -36.00 -3.15 -5.91
N LEU A 385 -35.37 -4.04 -5.12
CA LEU A 385 -34.53 -3.63 -4.00
C LEU A 385 -33.34 -2.81 -4.49
N SER A 386 -32.64 -3.25 -5.54
CA SER A 386 -31.50 -2.51 -6.13
C SER A 386 -31.87 -1.10 -6.55
N ALA A 387 -33.03 -0.93 -7.20
CA ALA A 387 -33.53 0.38 -7.59
C ALA A 387 -33.82 1.28 -6.38
N LYS A 388 -34.38 0.72 -5.29
CA LYS A 388 -34.63 1.44 -4.04
C LYS A 388 -33.33 1.84 -3.33
N LEU A 389 -32.38 0.91 -3.24
CA LEU A 389 -31.06 1.16 -2.66
C LEU A 389 -30.29 2.24 -3.44
N LYS A 390 -30.31 2.17 -4.77
CA LYS A 390 -29.68 3.18 -5.63
C LYS A 390 -30.26 4.57 -5.34
N SER A 391 -31.60 4.69 -5.37
CA SER A 391 -32.27 5.98 -5.07
C SER A 391 -31.95 6.50 -3.67
N ALA A 392 -31.89 5.62 -2.66
CA ALA A 392 -31.55 6.02 -1.29
C ALA A 392 -30.07 6.43 -1.18
N LYS A 393 -29.14 5.66 -1.77
CA LYS A 393 -27.70 6.00 -1.82
C LYS A 393 -27.48 7.37 -2.46
N GLU A 394 -28.14 7.67 -3.59
CA GLU A 394 -28.06 8.99 -4.26
C GLU A 394 -28.50 10.14 -3.35
N LYS A 395 -29.63 9.99 -2.63
CA LYS A 395 -30.13 11.00 -1.70
C LYS A 395 -29.23 11.18 -0.47
N LEU A 396 -28.80 10.09 0.14
CA LEU A 396 -27.87 10.09 1.27
C LEU A 396 -26.55 10.75 0.88
N MET A 397 -26.03 10.41 -0.30
CA MET A 397 -24.80 11.00 -0.82
C MET A 397 -24.92 12.50 -1.02
N ALA A 398 -26.04 12.97 -1.61
CA ALA A 398 -26.30 14.40 -1.81
C ALA A 398 -26.35 15.19 -0.48
N VAL A 399 -26.82 14.58 0.60
CA VAL A 399 -26.80 15.20 1.95
C VAL A 399 -25.39 15.14 2.54
N ARG A 400 -24.70 13.99 2.45
CA ARG A 400 -23.32 13.84 2.94
C ARG A 400 -22.37 14.82 2.28
N ASP A 401 -22.53 15.09 0.99
CA ASP A 401 -21.69 16.03 0.23
C ASP A 401 -21.83 17.50 0.71
N GLN A 402 -22.85 17.82 1.50
CA GLN A 402 -23.01 19.14 2.13
C GLN A 402 -22.34 19.24 3.50
N ARG A 403 -21.89 18.11 4.07
CA ARG A 403 -21.13 18.09 5.33
C ARG A 403 -19.72 18.60 5.10
N VAL A 404 -19.06 19.05 6.16
CA VAL A 404 -17.63 19.36 6.12
C VAL A 404 -16.86 18.07 5.83
N ARG A 405 -16.09 18.06 4.74
CA ARG A 405 -15.32 16.89 4.33
C ARG A 405 -14.10 16.68 5.23
N PRO A 406 -13.66 15.43 5.42
CA PRO A 406 -12.34 15.14 5.95
C PRO A 406 -11.25 15.85 5.14
N ALA A 407 -10.14 16.20 5.79
CA ALA A 407 -9.02 16.82 5.11
C ALA A 407 -8.43 15.89 4.05
N LEU A 408 -8.11 16.47 2.90
CA LEU A 408 -7.48 15.76 1.80
C LEU A 408 -5.96 15.97 1.86
N ASP A 409 -5.21 14.88 1.91
CA ASP A 409 -3.78 14.91 1.66
C ASP A 409 -3.55 14.84 0.16
N ASP A 410 -3.40 16.02 -0.45
CA ASP A 410 -3.37 16.23 -1.90
C ASP A 410 -1.96 16.08 -2.53
N LYS A 411 -1.00 15.53 -1.79
CA LYS A 411 0.27 15.11 -2.40
C LYS A 411 0.07 13.82 -3.22
N CYS A 412 0.82 13.69 -4.32
CA CYS A 412 0.81 12.53 -5.19
C CYS A 412 2.15 11.80 -5.09
N LEU A 413 2.17 10.67 -4.37
CA LEU A 413 3.37 9.86 -4.19
C LEU A 413 3.51 8.86 -5.34
N THR A 414 4.69 8.78 -5.95
CA THR A 414 4.97 7.91 -7.10
C THR A 414 4.67 6.45 -6.80
N ALA A 415 5.15 5.92 -5.67
CA ALA A 415 4.90 4.53 -5.26
C ALA A 415 3.40 4.21 -5.14
N TRP A 416 2.61 5.09 -4.49
CA TRP A 416 1.19 4.84 -4.28
C TRP A 416 0.37 5.02 -5.55
N ASN A 417 0.74 5.99 -6.38
CA ASN A 417 0.18 6.15 -7.73
C ASN A 417 0.46 4.90 -8.58
N ALA A 418 1.67 4.38 -8.54
CA ALA A 418 2.04 3.17 -9.24
C ALA A 418 1.22 1.94 -8.81
N MET A 419 0.95 1.79 -7.50
CA MET A 419 0.06 0.75 -7.00
C MET A 419 -1.37 0.90 -7.55
N MET A 420 -1.89 2.13 -7.60
CA MET A 420 -3.22 2.39 -8.16
C MET A 420 -3.26 2.17 -9.69
N ILE A 421 -2.24 2.60 -10.43
CA ILE A 421 -2.09 2.33 -11.86
C ILE A 421 -2.14 0.82 -12.13
N LYS A 422 -1.37 0.03 -11.36
CA LYS A 422 -1.37 -1.42 -11.46
C LYS A 422 -2.76 -2.00 -11.19
N ALA A 423 -3.42 -1.58 -10.11
CA ALA A 423 -4.74 -2.05 -9.74
C ALA A 423 -5.79 -1.75 -10.83
N LEU A 424 -5.78 -0.54 -11.40
CA LEU A 424 -6.68 -0.15 -12.49
C LEU A 424 -6.38 -0.92 -13.78
N ALA A 425 -5.12 -1.14 -14.14
CA ALA A 425 -4.74 -1.92 -15.31
C ALA A 425 -5.14 -3.40 -15.16
N GLU A 426 -4.99 -4.00 -13.98
CA GLU A 426 -5.39 -5.38 -13.70
C GLU A 426 -6.92 -5.53 -13.67
N SER A 427 -7.62 -4.65 -12.95
CA SER A 427 -9.09 -4.69 -12.88
C SER A 427 -9.76 -4.42 -14.23
N SER A 428 -9.19 -3.53 -15.06
CA SER A 428 -9.72 -3.25 -16.40
C SER A 428 -9.75 -4.50 -17.29
N ARG A 429 -8.75 -5.36 -17.18
CA ARG A 429 -8.69 -6.64 -17.92
C ARG A 429 -9.72 -7.65 -17.42
N VAL A 430 -10.02 -7.64 -16.12
CA VAL A 430 -10.97 -8.57 -15.48
C VAL A 430 -12.42 -8.13 -15.70
N PHE A 431 -12.67 -6.81 -15.63
CA PHE A 431 -14.04 -6.25 -15.74
C PHE A 431 -14.40 -5.75 -17.14
N ASP A 432 -13.44 -5.78 -18.08
CA ASP A 432 -13.59 -5.20 -19.42
C ASP A 432 -13.91 -3.69 -19.37
N ALA A 433 -13.18 -2.96 -18.52
CA ALA A 433 -13.41 -1.56 -18.21
C ALA A 433 -12.34 -0.66 -18.86
N GLU A 434 -12.57 -0.19 -20.08
CA GLU A 434 -11.63 0.64 -20.86
C GLU A 434 -11.30 1.97 -20.13
N ASP A 435 -12.28 2.58 -19.46
CA ASP A 435 -12.07 3.83 -18.72
C ASP A 435 -11.07 3.67 -17.56
N ASP A 436 -10.97 2.49 -16.93
CA ASP A 436 -10.00 2.21 -15.87
C ASP A 436 -8.59 2.11 -16.45
N TYR A 437 -8.46 1.44 -17.59
CA TYR A 437 -7.20 1.39 -18.31
C TYR A 437 -6.74 2.79 -18.75
N LEU A 438 -7.64 3.62 -19.30
CA LEU A 438 -7.30 4.98 -19.73
C LEU A 438 -6.87 5.87 -18.56
N ALA A 439 -7.48 5.73 -17.40
CA ALA A 439 -7.08 6.43 -16.18
C ALA A 439 -5.68 5.98 -15.73
N ALA A 440 -5.41 4.67 -15.71
CA ALA A 440 -4.10 4.11 -15.38
C ALA A 440 -3.02 4.61 -16.36
N LYS A 441 -3.31 4.57 -17.66
CA LYS A 441 -2.41 5.04 -18.71
C LYS A 441 -2.08 6.52 -18.53
N LYS A 442 -3.09 7.38 -18.32
CA LYS A 442 -2.89 8.83 -18.13
C LYS A 442 -1.97 9.12 -16.94
N ALA A 443 -2.15 8.43 -15.82
CA ALA A 443 -1.30 8.60 -14.65
C ALA A 443 0.14 8.12 -14.90
N ALA A 444 0.32 7.00 -15.60
CA ALA A 444 1.65 6.49 -15.96
C ALA A 444 2.38 7.41 -16.95
N ASP A 445 1.70 7.91 -17.97
CA ASP A 445 2.25 8.88 -18.92
C ASP A 445 2.72 10.15 -18.20
N PHE A 446 1.95 10.63 -17.21
CA PHE A 446 2.32 11.79 -16.39
C PHE A 446 3.57 11.52 -15.54
N ILE A 447 3.67 10.34 -14.89
CA ILE A 447 4.88 9.98 -14.13
C ILE A 447 6.11 9.97 -15.05
N LEU A 448 5.99 9.41 -16.24
CA LEU A 448 7.10 9.33 -17.20
C LEU A 448 7.51 10.69 -17.77
N SER A 449 6.59 11.67 -17.86
CA SER A 449 6.89 13.00 -18.38
C SER A 449 7.35 13.99 -17.31
N ASP A 450 6.69 13.99 -16.11
CA ASP A 450 6.83 15.07 -15.13
C ASP A 450 7.53 14.66 -13.83
N LEU A 451 7.55 13.36 -13.49
CA LEU A 451 8.24 12.86 -12.29
C LEU A 451 9.57 12.16 -12.62
N LYS A 452 9.97 12.11 -13.87
CA LYS A 452 11.26 11.57 -14.27
C LYS A 452 12.34 12.64 -14.15
N ALA A 453 13.43 12.32 -13.44
CA ALA A 453 14.58 13.19 -13.26
C ALA A 453 15.48 13.19 -14.53
N GLU A 454 16.34 14.20 -14.67
CA GLU A 454 17.25 14.35 -15.82
C GLU A 454 18.24 13.17 -15.96
N ASP A 455 18.62 12.54 -14.85
CA ASP A 455 19.52 11.36 -14.82
C ASP A 455 18.79 10.04 -15.15
N GLY A 456 17.48 10.10 -15.45
CA GLY A 456 16.61 8.96 -15.70
C GLY A 456 16.01 8.31 -14.47
N GLY A 457 16.29 8.83 -13.27
CA GLY A 457 15.64 8.43 -12.03
C GLY A 457 14.21 8.97 -11.90
N LEU A 458 13.57 8.70 -10.76
CA LEU A 458 12.23 9.18 -10.44
C LEU A 458 12.26 10.15 -9.25
N HIS A 459 11.31 11.08 -9.24
CA HIS A 459 10.93 11.82 -8.06
C HIS A 459 9.85 11.08 -7.29
N ARG A 460 9.89 11.20 -5.94
CA ARG A 460 8.90 10.56 -5.06
C ARG A 460 7.56 11.28 -5.04
N ASN A 461 7.57 12.62 -4.98
CA ASN A 461 6.38 13.41 -4.70
C ASN A 461 6.11 14.43 -5.80
N TYR A 462 4.83 14.60 -6.14
CA TYR A 462 4.34 15.69 -6.96
C TYR A 462 3.23 16.45 -6.26
N LYS A 463 3.40 17.77 -6.17
CA LYS A 463 2.40 18.67 -5.61
C LYS A 463 2.56 20.08 -6.17
N ASN A 464 1.45 20.76 -6.44
CA ASN A 464 1.40 22.15 -6.88
C ASN A 464 2.30 22.42 -8.10
N GLY A 465 2.31 21.53 -9.09
CA GLY A 465 3.11 21.69 -10.30
C GLY A 465 4.60 21.38 -10.12
N LYS A 466 5.01 20.79 -9.01
CA LYS A 466 6.43 20.53 -8.72
C LYS A 466 6.66 19.07 -8.31
N ALA A 467 7.55 18.40 -9.03
CA ALA A 467 8.16 17.15 -8.62
C ALA A 467 9.28 17.42 -7.60
N SER A 468 9.35 16.63 -6.55
CA SER A 468 10.31 16.83 -5.46
C SER A 468 10.71 15.51 -4.81
N ILE A 469 11.80 15.52 -4.06
CA ILE A 469 12.38 14.37 -3.36
C ILE A 469 12.84 13.29 -4.36
N THR A 470 14.07 12.85 -4.23
CA THR A 470 14.61 11.73 -5.01
C THR A 470 13.86 10.45 -4.67
N GLY A 471 13.45 9.70 -5.67
CA GLY A 471 12.69 8.46 -5.48
C GLY A 471 13.48 7.40 -4.71
N PHE A 472 12.76 6.64 -3.87
CA PHE A 472 13.26 5.50 -3.13
C PHE A 472 12.94 4.21 -3.88
N LEU A 473 13.44 3.08 -3.40
CA LEU A 473 13.29 1.79 -4.08
C LEU A 473 11.82 1.42 -4.34
N ASP A 474 10.91 1.75 -3.44
CA ASP A 474 9.48 1.50 -3.59
C ASP A 474 8.87 2.25 -4.78
N ASP A 475 9.31 3.50 -5.05
CA ASP A 475 8.84 4.27 -6.19
C ASP A 475 9.17 3.56 -7.52
N TYR A 476 10.38 3.00 -7.62
CA TYR A 476 10.79 2.24 -8.80
C TYR A 476 10.12 0.88 -8.87
N ALA A 477 10.12 0.12 -7.78
CA ALA A 477 9.60 -1.23 -7.74
C ALA A 477 8.11 -1.29 -8.11
N PHE A 478 7.29 -0.44 -7.49
CA PHE A 478 5.87 -0.39 -7.81
C PHE A 478 5.60 0.18 -9.20
N PHE A 479 6.39 1.18 -9.66
CA PHE A 479 6.16 1.73 -10.99
C PHE A 479 6.56 0.76 -12.10
N ILE A 480 7.64 -0.02 -11.95
CA ILE A 480 7.97 -1.11 -12.86
C ILE A 480 6.82 -2.13 -12.90
N ALA A 481 6.27 -2.52 -11.74
CA ALA A 481 5.13 -3.44 -11.68
C ALA A 481 3.88 -2.86 -12.39
N ALA A 482 3.62 -1.55 -12.27
CA ALA A 482 2.54 -0.87 -12.98
C ALA A 482 2.74 -0.87 -14.50
N LEU A 483 3.96 -0.61 -14.96
CA LEU A 483 4.30 -0.65 -16.40
C LEU A 483 4.16 -2.05 -16.98
N LEU A 484 4.52 -3.09 -16.23
CA LEU A 484 4.27 -4.49 -16.64
C LEU A 484 2.78 -4.79 -16.74
N ALA A 485 1.95 -4.29 -15.80
CA ALA A 485 0.51 -4.47 -15.85
C ALA A 485 -0.16 -3.71 -17.02
N LEU A 486 0.32 -2.51 -17.35
CA LEU A 486 -0.12 -1.75 -18.52
C LEU A 486 0.23 -2.47 -19.82
N TYR A 487 1.47 -3.00 -19.92
CA TYR A 487 1.86 -3.81 -21.07
C TYR A 487 0.89 -4.99 -21.31
N GLU A 488 0.55 -5.72 -20.25
CA GLU A 488 -0.41 -6.83 -20.38
C GLU A 488 -1.85 -6.38 -20.72
N ALA A 489 -2.17 -5.09 -20.57
CA ALA A 489 -3.48 -4.54 -20.92
C ALA A 489 -3.59 -4.13 -22.40
N ASP A 490 -2.53 -3.59 -23.02
CA ASP A 490 -2.55 -3.06 -24.37
C ASP A 490 -1.47 -3.62 -25.32
N PHE A 491 -0.48 -4.33 -24.75
CA PHE A 491 0.68 -4.89 -25.43
C PHE A 491 1.60 -3.85 -26.11
N ASP A 492 1.57 -2.60 -25.63
CA ASP A 492 2.52 -1.57 -26.09
C ASP A 492 3.90 -1.81 -25.44
N GLU A 493 4.87 -2.22 -26.26
CA GLU A 493 6.24 -2.48 -25.81
C GLU A 493 6.96 -1.27 -25.22
N LEU A 494 6.45 -0.05 -25.41
CA LEU A 494 7.01 1.14 -24.78
C LEU A 494 7.00 1.02 -23.25
N TRP A 495 5.95 0.43 -22.67
CA TRP A 495 5.88 0.16 -21.23
C TRP A 495 7.01 -0.75 -20.75
N LEU A 496 7.30 -1.81 -21.49
CA LEU A 496 8.38 -2.74 -21.17
C LEU A 496 9.76 -2.08 -21.30
N GLN A 497 9.95 -1.22 -22.30
CA GLN A 497 11.21 -0.50 -22.49
C GLN A 497 11.46 0.47 -21.33
N GLU A 498 10.46 1.21 -20.87
CA GLU A 498 10.59 2.08 -19.69
C GLU A 498 10.77 1.27 -18.40
N ALA A 499 10.04 0.17 -18.21
CA ALA A 499 10.24 -0.76 -17.09
C ALA A 499 11.69 -1.28 -17.04
N ARG A 500 12.25 -1.67 -18.19
CA ARG A 500 13.64 -2.12 -18.31
C ARG A 500 14.64 -1.02 -17.95
N LYS A 501 14.44 0.21 -18.44
CA LYS A 501 15.32 1.36 -18.11
C LYS A 501 15.33 1.63 -16.60
N LEU A 502 14.17 1.61 -15.96
CA LEU A 502 14.06 1.80 -14.52
C LEU A 502 14.68 0.64 -13.73
N ALA A 503 14.53 -0.60 -14.18
CA ALA A 503 15.19 -1.75 -13.57
C ALA A 503 16.71 -1.66 -13.66
N ASP A 504 17.26 -1.24 -14.81
CA ASP A 504 18.71 -1.00 -14.99
C ASP A 504 19.21 0.16 -14.12
N TYR A 505 18.39 1.21 -13.94
CA TYR A 505 18.69 2.30 -13.01
C TYR A 505 18.79 1.78 -11.56
N VAL A 506 17.85 0.94 -11.11
CA VAL A 506 17.89 0.32 -9.77
C VAL A 506 19.13 -0.56 -9.61
N LEU A 507 19.43 -1.43 -10.58
CA LEU A 507 20.62 -2.27 -10.57
C LEU A 507 21.93 -1.48 -10.46
N SER A 508 21.95 -0.26 -10.96
CA SER A 508 23.12 0.61 -10.93
C SER A 508 23.22 1.44 -9.65
N ASN A 509 22.11 2.00 -9.17
CA ASN A 509 22.11 3.04 -8.14
C ASN A 509 21.70 2.56 -6.74
N PHE A 510 21.02 1.40 -6.61
CA PHE A 510 20.51 0.91 -5.33
C PHE A 510 21.24 -0.35 -4.83
N ARG A 511 22.21 -0.86 -5.59
CA ARG A 511 22.88 -2.12 -5.28
C ARG A 511 23.63 -2.07 -3.94
N ASP A 512 23.59 -3.19 -3.23
CA ASP A 512 24.55 -3.54 -2.20
C ASP A 512 25.59 -4.52 -2.79
N LEU A 513 26.88 -4.34 -2.48
CA LEU A 513 27.96 -5.21 -2.96
C LEU A 513 28.10 -6.47 -2.10
N ASP A 514 27.64 -6.41 -0.85
CA ASP A 514 27.75 -7.47 0.15
C ASP A 514 26.47 -8.30 0.29
N SER A 515 25.36 -7.88 -0.37
CA SER A 515 24.06 -8.53 -0.29
C SER A 515 23.39 -8.64 -1.68
N PRO A 516 22.55 -9.66 -1.91
CA PRO A 516 21.72 -9.69 -3.11
C PRO A 516 20.59 -8.64 -3.08
N MET A 517 20.29 -8.03 -1.93
CA MET A 517 19.24 -7.01 -1.79
C MET A 517 19.67 -5.67 -2.38
N PHE A 518 18.66 -4.81 -2.55
CA PHE A 518 18.86 -3.41 -2.87
C PHE A 518 18.69 -2.57 -1.61
N PHE A 519 19.50 -1.55 -1.46
CA PHE A 519 19.23 -0.52 -0.45
C PHE A 519 17.93 0.21 -0.78
N TYR A 520 17.23 0.70 0.25
CA TYR A 520 16.02 1.49 0.06
C TYR A 520 16.31 2.87 -0.55
N THR A 521 17.47 3.44 -0.24
CA THR A 521 17.91 4.75 -0.74
C THR A 521 18.94 4.60 -1.87
N PRO A 522 18.93 5.48 -2.90
CA PRO A 522 19.93 5.45 -3.96
C PRO A 522 21.32 5.85 -3.46
N ALA A 523 22.36 5.49 -4.20
CA ALA A 523 23.76 5.76 -3.83
C ALA A 523 24.11 7.26 -3.87
N ASN A 524 23.42 8.03 -4.71
CA ASN A 524 23.54 9.49 -4.83
C ASN A 524 22.55 10.27 -3.93
N GLY A 525 21.80 9.57 -3.06
CA GLY A 525 20.87 10.17 -2.12
C GLY A 525 21.55 10.75 -0.87
N GLU A 526 20.74 11.29 0.04
CA GLU A 526 21.20 11.79 1.32
C GLU A 526 21.80 10.67 2.19
N THR A 527 22.90 10.95 2.88
CA THR A 527 23.53 9.99 3.78
C THR A 527 22.90 10.08 5.17
N LEU A 528 22.11 9.07 5.53
CA LEU A 528 21.59 8.87 6.89
C LEU A 528 22.57 8.00 7.72
N ILE A 529 22.28 7.88 9.03
CA ILE A 529 23.09 7.05 9.95
C ILE A 529 23.15 5.56 9.57
N ALA A 530 22.19 5.09 8.80
CA ALA A 530 22.15 3.75 8.21
C ALA A 530 21.43 3.76 6.86
N ARG A 531 21.85 2.91 5.93
CA ARG A 531 21.10 2.54 4.72
C ARG A 531 20.46 1.18 4.96
N LYS A 532 19.18 1.05 4.68
CA LYS A 532 18.38 -0.12 5.01
C LYS A 532 17.99 -0.91 3.77
N HIS A 533 17.76 -2.22 3.95
CA HIS A 533 17.04 -3.06 3.02
C HIS A 533 15.60 -3.19 3.52
N GLU A 534 14.63 -2.79 2.75
CA GLU A 534 13.24 -3.05 3.08
C GLU A 534 12.86 -4.43 2.53
N ILE A 535 12.76 -5.43 3.42
CA ILE A 535 12.55 -6.84 3.06
C ILE A 535 11.27 -7.44 3.67
N MET A 536 10.73 -6.82 4.71
CA MET A 536 9.49 -7.28 5.37
C MET A 536 8.29 -6.53 4.81
N ASP A 537 7.26 -7.30 4.47
CA ASP A 537 5.96 -6.71 4.13
C ASP A 537 5.33 -6.08 5.37
N ASN A 538 4.65 -4.97 5.15
CA ASN A 538 3.85 -4.28 6.14
C ASN A 538 2.43 -4.10 5.58
N VAL A 539 1.82 -2.93 5.70
CA VAL A 539 0.55 -2.58 5.03
C VAL A 539 0.68 -2.56 3.51
N ILE A 540 1.90 -2.38 3.01
CA ILE A 540 2.26 -2.56 1.60
C ILE A 540 3.37 -3.62 1.47
N PRO A 541 3.53 -4.26 0.30
CA PRO A 541 4.62 -5.17 0.03
C PRO A 541 5.99 -4.49 0.16
N ALA A 542 6.99 -5.25 0.63
CA ALA A 542 8.37 -4.76 0.69
C ALA A 542 8.91 -4.46 -0.71
N SER A 543 9.57 -3.32 -0.86
CA SER A 543 10.12 -2.87 -2.15
C SER A 543 11.08 -3.88 -2.79
N ASN A 544 11.93 -4.54 -1.98
CA ASN A 544 12.80 -5.60 -2.46
C ASN A 544 12.03 -6.81 -2.98
N SER A 545 10.91 -7.20 -2.36
CA SER A 545 10.10 -8.33 -2.82
C SER A 545 9.42 -8.03 -4.16
N VAL A 546 8.90 -6.82 -4.32
CA VAL A 546 8.31 -6.36 -5.59
C VAL A 546 9.38 -6.27 -6.67
N MET A 547 10.55 -5.72 -6.34
CA MET A 547 11.65 -5.62 -7.31
C MET A 547 12.14 -7.00 -7.78
N ALA A 548 12.19 -8.00 -6.89
CA ALA A 548 12.55 -9.37 -7.25
C ALA A 548 11.54 -9.98 -8.22
N GLN A 549 10.24 -9.80 -8.00
CA GLN A 549 9.19 -10.24 -8.93
C GLN A 549 9.30 -9.53 -10.29
N ASN A 550 9.55 -8.23 -10.29
CA ASN A 550 9.74 -7.45 -11.52
C ASN A 550 10.94 -7.94 -12.33
N LEU A 551 12.08 -8.18 -11.67
CA LEU A 551 13.26 -8.72 -12.32
C LEU A 551 13.00 -10.11 -12.90
N LYS A 552 12.26 -10.98 -12.19
CA LYS A 552 11.85 -12.29 -12.71
C LYS A 552 11.03 -12.13 -14.00
N SER A 553 10.00 -11.28 -13.97
CA SER A 553 9.12 -11.01 -15.12
C SER A 553 9.88 -10.41 -16.30
N LEU A 554 10.70 -9.36 -16.07
CA LEU A 554 11.52 -8.76 -17.11
C LEU A 554 12.52 -9.75 -17.71
N GLY A 555 13.11 -10.60 -16.87
CA GLY A 555 14.03 -11.64 -17.31
C GLY A 555 13.39 -12.70 -18.23
N LEU A 556 12.11 -13.04 -17.97
CA LEU A 556 11.32 -13.92 -18.85
C LEU A 556 10.94 -13.21 -20.15
N LEU A 557 10.44 -11.95 -20.06
CA LEU A 557 9.98 -11.17 -21.21
C LEU A 557 11.11 -10.87 -22.20
N PHE A 558 12.30 -10.51 -21.71
CA PHE A 558 13.45 -10.13 -22.53
C PHE A 558 14.48 -11.25 -22.75
N ASP A 559 14.24 -12.46 -22.20
CA ASP A 559 15.21 -13.58 -22.17
C ASP A 559 16.56 -13.14 -21.57
N GLU A 560 16.53 -12.39 -20.47
CA GLU A 560 17.69 -11.73 -19.87
C GLU A 560 18.07 -12.42 -18.54
N ASN A 561 19.03 -13.34 -18.58
CA ASN A 561 19.41 -14.15 -17.42
C ASN A 561 19.90 -13.33 -16.22
N ARG A 562 20.55 -12.16 -16.42
CA ARG A 562 21.03 -11.33 -15.30
C ARG A 562 19.91 -10.88 -14.36
N TYR A 563 18.68 -10.69 -14.90
CA TYR A 563 17.49 -10.31 -14.10
C TYR A 563 16.96 -11.52 -13.31
N THR A 564 16.78 -12.67 -13.98
CA THR A 564 16.28 -13.88 -13.31
C THR A 564 17.25 -14.36 -12.24
N GLU A 565 18.57 -14.40 -12.52
CA GLU A 565 19.60 -14.78 -11.55
C GLU A 565 19.60 -13.87 -10.33
N LYS A 566 19.46 -12.54 -10.53
CA LYS A 566 19.37 -11.59 -9.41
C LYS A 566 18.13 -11.84 -8.56
N ALA A 567 16.95 -12.04 -9.18
CA ALA A 567 15.71 -12.36 -8.49
C ALA A 567 15.82 -13.67 -7.67
N ASP A 568 16.42 -14.70 -8.24
CA ASP A 568 16.62 -15.98 -7.59
C ASP A 568 17.56 -15.88 -6.37
N LEU A 569 18.64 -15.10 -6.47
CA LEU A 569 19.53 -14.83 -5.35
C LEU A 569 18.85 -14.05 -4.23
N MET A 570 17.98 -13.09 -4.57
CA MET A 570 17.20 -12.34 -3.60
C MET A 570 16.23 -13.26 -2.85
N LEU A 571 15.49 -14.12 -3.56
CA LEU A 571 14.57 -15.08 -2.93
C LEU A 571 15.33 -16.07 -2.02
N ALA A 572 16.47 -16.61 -2.48
CA ALA A 572 17.30 -17.52 -1.70
C ALA A 572 17.75 -16.90 -0.37
N ALA A 573 18.10 -15.63 -0.37
CA ALA A 573 18.58 -14.94 0.82
C ALA A 573 17.50 -14.75 1.90
N VAL A 574 16.20 -14.60 1.51
CA VAL A 574 15.08 -14.42 2.45
C VAL A 574 14.32 -15.72 2.72
N HIS A 575 14.59 -16.80 2.02
CA HIS A 575 13.85 -18.06 2.16
C HIS A 575 13.76 -18.57 3.62
N PRO A 576 14.81 -18.51 4.47
CA PRO A 576 14.70 -18.92 5.86
C PRO A 576 13.70 -18.06 6.67
N GLN A 577 13.66 -16.75 6.40
CA GLN A 577 12.74 -15.80 7.05
C GLN A 577 11.29 -16.05 6.64
N ILE A 578 11.04 -16.35 5.35
CA ILE A 578 9.70 -16.68 4.84
C ILE A 578 9.13 -17.88 5.62
N LYS A 579 9.93 -18.90 5.85
CA LYS A 579 9.52 -20.09 6.63
C LYS A 579 9.17 -19.77 8.09
N THR A 580 9.87 -18.81 8.69
CA THR A 580 9.70 -18.46 10.10
C THR A 580 8.53 -17.49 10.32
N TYR A 581 8.37 -16.51 9.41
CA TYR A 581 7.46 -15.36 9.57
C TYR A 581 6.60 -15.14 8.32
N GLY A 582 5.97 -16.17 7.79
CA GLY A 582 5.28 -16.16 6.48
C GLY A 582 4.38 -14.95 6.23
N SER A 583 3.61 -14.48 7.23
CA SER A 583 2.73 -13.32 7.08
C SER A 583 3.47 -11.98 6.89
N ALA A 584 4.70 -11.88 7.35
CA ALA A 584 5.54 -10.70 7.15
C ALA A 584 6.39 -10.76 5.86
N TYR A 585 6.25 -11.85 5.09
CA TYR A 585 6.98 -12.11 3.84
C TYR A 585 6.04 -12.67 2.76
N SER A 586 4.77 -12.32 2.80
CA SER A 586 3.74 -12.89 1.92
C SER A 586 4.00 -12.59 0.43
N ASN A 587 4.56 -11.43 0.10
CA ASN A 587 4.90 -11.10 -1.28
C ASN A 587 6.11 -11.91 -1.78
N TRP A 588 7.08 -12.21 -0.93
CA TRP A 588 8.14 -13.19 -1.23
C TRP A 588 7.57 -14.61 -1.36
N ALA A 589 6.57 -14.96 -0.55
CA ALA A 589 5.91 -16.26 -0.64
C ALA A 589 5.14 -16.43 -1.97
N ILE A 590 4.64 -15.35 -2.59
CA ILE A 590 4.12 -15.38 -3.97
C ILE A 590 5.22 -15.75 -4.96
N GLN A 591 6.41 -15.16 -4.83
CA GLN A 591 7.53 -15.53 -5.69
C GLN A 591 7.95 -16.99 -5.47
N LEU A 592 8.04 -17.44 -4.22
CA LEU A 592 8.32 -18.85 -3.89
C LEU A 592 7.24 -19.78 -4.49
N LEU A 593 5.97 -19.40 -4.40
CA LEU A 593 4.88 -20.16 -5.03
C LEU A 593 5.09 -20.27 -6.55
N ASN A 594 5.47 -19.18 -7.21
CA ASN A 594 5.77 -19.16 -8.64
C ASN A 594 6.97 -20.05 -9.01
N GLU A 595 8.00 -20.12 -8.17
CA GLU A 595 9.12 -21.05 -8.40
C GLU A 595 8.69 -22.52 -8.26
N VAL A 596 7.85 -22.83 -7.28
CA VAL A 596 7.33 -24.20 -7.06
C VAL A 596 6.35 -24.63 -8.15
N THR A 597 5.48 -23.71 -8.60
CA THR A 597 4.46 -24.01 -9.61
C THR A 597 4.97 -23.87 -11.04
N GLY A 598 6.05 -23.10 -11.23
CA GLY A 598 6.54 -22.62 -12.51
C GLY A 598 5.65 -21.50 -13.07
N ILE A 599 6.25 -20.63 -13.87
CA ILE A 599 5.56 -19.53 -14.54
C ILE A 599 5.30 -19.95 -15.99
N TYR A 600 4.06 -19.75 -16.45
CA TYR A 600 3.69 -19.87 -17.84
C TYR A 600 4.07 -18.61 -18.62
N GLU A 601 4.83 -18.76 -19.68
CA GLU A 601 5.09 -17.73 -20.67
C GLU A 601 4.12 -17.97 -21.83
N VAL A 602 3.09 -17.11 -21.93
CA VAL A 602 1.99 -17.25 -22.91
C VAL A 602 2.18 -16.21 -24.00
N ALA A 603 2.53 -16.66 -25.21
CA ALA A 603 2.78 -15.78 -26.34
C ALA A 603 1.65 -15.92 -27.39
N ILE A 604 0.98 -14.80 -27.68
CA ILE A 604 -0.10 -14.71 -28.66
C ILE A 604 0.39 -13.96 -29.90
N THR A 605 0.22 -14.59 -31.06
CA THR A 605 0.57 -13.99 -32.38
C THR A 605 -0.65 -14.03 -33.31
N GLY A 606 -0.66 -13.19 -34.37
CA GLY A 606 -1.73 -13.13 -35.35
C GLY A 606 -2.61 -11.90 -35.21
N ASP A 607 -3.72 -11.84 -35.96
CA ASP A 607 -4.54 -10.64 -36.07
C ASP A 607 -5.53 -10.44 -34.90
N ASP A 608 -5.97 -11.55 -34.24
CA ASP A 608 -6.98 -11.51 -33.17
C ASP A 608 -6.37 -11.46 -31.74
N VAL A 609 -5.15 -10.94 -31.59
CA VAL A 609 -4.40 -10.92 -30.31
C VAL A 609 -5.25 -10.40 -29.15
N ASN A 610 -5.85 -9.22 -29.27
CA ASN A 610 -6.62 -8.60 -28.19
C ASN A 610 -7.86 -9.42 -27.79
N LYS A 611 -8.54 -10.00 -28.77
CA LYS A 611 -9.72 -10.86 -28.52
C LYS A 611 -9.33 -12.12 -27.74
N VAL A 612 -8.22 -12.76 -28.11
CA VAL A 612 -7.71 -13.95 -27.45
C VAL A 612 -7.19 -13.62 -26.04
N ALA A 613 -6.43 -12.54 -25.89
CA ALA A 613 -5.95 -12.09 -24.59
C ALA A 613 -7.11 -11.79 -23.63
N LYS A 614 -8.17 -11.12 -24.13
CA LYS A 614 -9.39 -10.88 -23.34
C LYS A 614 -10.05 -12.20 -22.90
N ALA A 615 -10.18 -13.18 -23.78
CA ALA A 615 -10.74 -14.49 -23.44
C ALA A 615 -9.87 -15.23 -22.41
N LEU A 616 -8.55 -15.19 -22.54
CA LEU A 616 -7.62 -15.76 -21.55
C LEU A 616 -7.73 -15.09 -20.17
N ASN A 617 -7.94 -13.78 -20.14
CA ASN A 617 -8.08 -13.02 -18.90
C ASN A 617 -9.40 -13.27 -18.16
N MET A 618 -10.38 -13.92 -18.78
CA MET A 618 -11.58 -14.43 -18.09
C MET A 618 -11.30 -15.66 -17.21
N SER A 619 -10.16 -16.32 -17.39
CA SER A 619 -9.77 -17.50 -16.60
C SER A 619 -8.71 -17.12 -15.55
N TYR A 620 -8.86 -17.67 -14.34
CA TYR A 620 -7.93 -17.42 -13.26
C TYR A 620 -6.67 -18.28 -13.39
N ILE A 621 -5.59 -17.68 -13.90
CA ILE A 621 -4.25 -18.29 -14.04
C ILE A 621 -3.23 -17.27 -13.54
N PRO A 622 -2.98 -17.22 -12.22
CA PRO A 622 -2.18 -16.15 -11.60
C PRO A 622 -0.67 -16.25 -11.84
N ASN A 623 -0.18 -17.42 -12.26
CA ASN A 623 1.24 -17.71 -12.51
C ASN A 623 1.60 -17.65 -14.01
N LYS A 624 1.11 -16.65 -14.73
CA LYS A 624 1.46 -16.43 -16.13
C LYS A 624 2.08 -15.06 -16.38
N VAL A 625 2.90 -14.98 -17.42
CA VAL A 625 3.34 -13.75 -18.06
C VAL A 625 2.79 -13.77 -19.49
N LEU A 626 2.06 -12.74 -19.86
CA LEU A 626 1.38 -12.68 -21.14
C LEU A 626 2.17 -11.79 -22.12
N LEU A 627 2.47 -12.32 -23.30
CA LEU A 627 3.14 -11.59 -24.39
C LEU A 627 2.24 -11.62 -25.62
N ALA A 628 2.13 -10.49 -26.29
CA ALA A 628 1.36 -10.46 -27.53
C ALA A 628 1.89 -9.41 -28.50
N GLY A 629 1.68 -9.64 -29.80
CA GLY A 629 2.04 -8.66 -30.84
C GLY A 629 2.26 -9.30 -32.20
N THR A 630 2.00 -8.53 -33.25
CA THR A 630 2.22 -8.94 -34.65
C THR A 630 3.61 -8.56 -35.18
N ASN A 631 4.24 -7.52 -34.60
CA ASN A 631 5.57 -7.01 -34.99
C ASN A 631 6.48 -6.82 -33.78
N SER A 632 6.37 -7.71 -32.80
CA SER A 632 7.08 -7.62 -31.53
C SER A 632 8.57 -7.88 -31.68
N THR A 633 9.37 -7.15 -30.88
CA THR A 633 10.82 -7.34 -30.74
C THR A 633 11.19 -8.34 -29.65
N LEU A 634 10.21 -8.78 -28.87
CA LEU A 634 10.41 -9.69 -27.74
C LEU A 634 10.89 -11.07 -28.21
N PRO A 635 11.90 -11.67 -27.54
CA PRO A 635 12.54 -12.91 -28.00
C PRO A 635 11.55 -14.05 -28.23
N LEU A 636 10.55 -14.20 -27.36
CA LEU A 636 9.57 -15.29 -27.46
C LEU A 636 8.58 -15.11 -28.63
N LEU A 637 8.34 -13.88 -29.08
CA LEU A 637 7.47 -13.56 -30.23
C LEU A 637 8.24 -13.43 -31.54
N LYS A 638 9.56 -13.23 -31.47
CA LYS A 638 10.42 -13.11 -32.64
C LYS A 638 10.32 -14.40 -33.50
N ASP A 639 10.23 -14.23 -34.79
CA ASP A 639 10.14 -15.33 -35.77
C ASP A 639 8.85 -16.20 -35.66
N LYS A 640 7.87 -15.80 -34.82
CA LYS A 640 6.55 -16.46 -34.69
C LYS A 640 5.42 -15.67 -35.34
N GLN A 641 5.74 -14.67 -36.15
CA GLN A 641 4.75 -13.82 -36.81
C GLN A 641 3.92 -14.62 -37.82
N THR A 642 2.61 -14.52 -37.73
CA THR A 642 1.66 -15.21 -38.59
C THR A 642 0.36 -14.40 -38.66
N ILE A 643 -0.39 -14.53 -39.76
CA ILE A 643 -1.74 -13.94 -39.89
C ILE A 643 -2.72 -14.71 -39.03
N GLU A 644 -2.61 -16.05 -39.03
CA GLU A 644 -3.44 -16.92 -38.21
C GLU A 644 -3.06 -16.77 -36.74
N THR A 645 -4.05 -16.53 -35.86
CA THR A 645 -3.83 -16.39 -34.45
C THR A 645 -3.37 -17.71 -33.82
N LYS A 646 -2.24 -17.68 -33.13
CA LYS A 646 -1.63 -18.82 -32.44
C LYS A 646 -1.22 -18.45 -31.03
N ILE A 647 -1.42 -19.37 -30.10
CA ILE A 647 -1.08 -19.24 -28.70
C ILE A 647 0.01 -20.27 -28.38
N TYR A 648 1.18 -19.79 -28.00
CA TYR A 648 2.29 -20.63 -27.56
C TYR A 648 2.35 -20.60 -26.04
N ILE A 649 2.33 -21.77 -25.41
CA ILE A 649 2.46 -21.93 -23.97
C ILE A 649 3.83 -22.52 -23.69
N CYS A 650 4.67 -21.74 -23.04
CA CYS A 650 6.03 -22.11 -22.75
C CYS A 650 6.25 -22.16 -21.23
N ARG A 651 7.23 -22.95 -20.80
CA ARG A 651 7.67 -23.03 -19.41
C ARG A 651 9.14 -23.37 -19.40
N ASN A 652 9.91 -22.61 -18.65
CA ASN A 652 11.38 -22.81 -18.59
C ASN A 652 12.02 -22.84 -19.99
N LYS A 653 11.64 -21.90 -20.86
CA LYS A 653 12.12 -21.79 -22.27
C LYS A 653 11.74 -22.96 -23.18
N SER A 654 10.88 -23.88 -22.74
CA SER A 654 10.36 -24.98 -23.56
C SER A 654 8.89 -24.73 -23.88
N CYS A 655 8.56 -24.64 -25.18
CA CYS A 655 7.20 -24.39 -25.65
C CYS A 655 6.54 -25.70 -26.10
N GLN A 656 5.25 -25.82 -25.79
CA GLN A 656 4.39 -26.86 -26.36
C GLN A 656 3.98 -26.48 -27.79
N LEU A 657 3.34 -27.41 -28.51
CA LEU A 657 2.76 -27.09 -29.81
C LEU A 657 1.72 -25.98 -29.63
N PRO A 658 1.65 -25.01 -30.56
CA PRO A 658 0.70 -23.91 -30.44
C PRO A 658 -0.74 -24.40 -30.53
N VAL A 659 -1.62 -23.75 -29.78
CA VAL A 659 -3.07 -23.90 -29.85
C VAL A 659 -3.70 -22.67 -30.47
N PHE A 660 -4.99 -22.75 -30.85
CA PHE A 660 -5.65 -21.74 -31.66
C PHE A 660 -6.77 -20.99 -30.92
N THR A 661 -7.19 -21.51 -29.77
CA THR A 661 -8.27 -20.90 -28.97
C THR A 661 -7.81 -20.67 -27.53
N ALA A 662 -8.43 -19.69 -26.87
CA ALA A 662 -8.18 -19.41 -25.46
C ALA A 662 -8.55 -20.59 -24.56
N GLU A 663 -9.64 -21.30 -24.90
CA GLU A 663 -10.11 -22.46 -24.15
C GLU A 663 -9.09 -23.61 -24.19
N GLU A 664 -8.51 -23.91 -25.36
CA GLU A 664 -7.43 -24.91 -25.49
C GLU A 664 -6.20 -24.49 -24.63
N ALA A 665 -5.83 -23.21 -24.68
CA ALA A 665 -4.70 -22.70 -23.91
C ALA A 665 -4.94 -22.82 -22.39
N VAL A 666 -6.12 -22.47 -21.91
CA VAL A 666 -6.53 -22.59 -20.50
C VAL A 666 -6.51 -24.05 -20.07
N LEU A 667 -7.11 -24.97 -20.83
CA LEU A 667 -7.10 -26.39 -20.52
C LEU A 667 -5.67 -26.95 -20.43
N MET A 668 -4.78 -26.51 -21.32
CA MET A 668 -3.38 -26.93 -21.32
C MET A 668 -2.63 -26.44 -20.08
N MET A 669 -2.90 -25.23 -19.59
CA MET A 669 -2.28 -24.68 -18.38
C MET A 669 -2.84 -25.28 -17.09
N LEU A 670 -4.12 -25.66 -17.06
CA LEU A 670 -4.76 -26.27 -15.89
C LEU A 670 -4.53 -27.78 -15.77
N SER A 671 -4.12 -28.45 -16.85
CA SER A 671 -3.90 -29.90 -16.88
C SER A 671 -2.47 -30.30 -16.49
N ASN A 672 -1.55 -29.37 -16.37
CA ASN A 672 -0.13 -29.54 -16.02
C ASN A 672 0.18 -28.94 -14.64
#